data_da329c683526d6f6d4e03ee3c7087e06
#
_entry.id   da329c683526d6f6d4e03ee3c7087e06
#
_cell.length_a   1.000
_cell.length_b   1.000
_cell.length_c   1.000
_cell.angle_alpha   90.00
_cell.angle_beta   90.00
_cell.angle_gamma   90.00
#
_symmetry.space_group_name_H-M   'P 1'
#
loop_
_entity.id
_entity.type
_entity.pdbx_description
1 polymer ?
#
loop_
_entity_poly.entity_id
_entity_poly.type
_entity_poly.pdbx_seq_one_letter_code
_entity_poly.pdbx_strand_id
1 'polypeptide(L)'
;MKKTGMACAVAGMMAGVLCGAELMPLPYVCQRTDEAMVIDGSGDEAVWGRAAKFAPLRDIEGGAVDDGTEVRMLWDDHYLYILADMPEEDLWATQREHDSVVFQDPDFEVFIDPQEEGNHYLELEVNALGTVWDLFLARTYRLADPVVLHDWEMRGLKHAVKLHGTLNCPGDKDRGWSVELAIPWRCITSHGTQPRKDEAPEPGRTMRFNFSRVNWQVEPDAASPCGYSKVKGADGNPLPESNHVWAPTGVVNIHRPEHWGRVVFSAQPAGVWESAEPDPEDDLRIAMYGYLHGQQAAYKELGTYSAALAAPAGTQAEVRPHHFLLQGTCARTGRLLQLDSNGQFTARKVAEPFPQVYLWVHGGEDTGNTELWTRRFAEYAAAGVDTVVVDGSVEQVRTLTPLARRAGLQVVAWLWTMNRPGDALLAQYPECYAVSREGKSCHVEADRPYVAYYQFLCPNSPKVLQHLLERVDELAAVPGLSGIQLDYLRLPDVILPRGLWEKYGLVMDRELPAYDFCYCEACRAKFRAEQGRDVQQEADKDTAWREFRLQSVANVAAALCGRIRSHGLRAACAVFPTPQVAGRLVRQEWSRFPLDFALPMDYHSFYNEQPDWVLRMVGEAQQQVQQRFPLAPGLHLPDMDAESLRAMIRKLRAAGVKGIGLFSSETLTADMMRVLREEKGRGNLN
;
A
#
# COMPACT_ATOMS: atom_id res chain seq x y z
N MET A 1 -38.28 50.87 -5.87
CA MET A 1 -38.65 50.32 -4.56
C MET A 1 -39.15 48.92 -4.74
N LYS A 2 -38.68 47.96 -3.91
CA LYS A 2 -38.94 46.53 -3.82
C LYS A 2 -37.99 45.65 -4.61
N LYS A 3 -36.78 45.49 -4.08
CA LYS A 3 -35.90 44.32 -4.20
C LYS A 3 -35.26 44.14 -2.80
N THR A 4 -35.98 43.54 -1.88
CA THR A 4 -35.48 43.07 -0.61
C THR A 4 -36.45 42.01 -0.12
N GLY A 5 -36.05 40.72 -0.15
CA GLY A 5 -36.81 39.65 0.42
C GLY A 5 -36.69 38.33 -0.29
N MET A 6 -35.46 37.79 -0.48
CA MET A 6 -35.28 36.38 -0.86
C MET A 6 -33.87 35.86 -0.50
N ALA A 7 -33.46 36.14 0.72
CA ALA A 7 -32.19 35.64 1.27
C ALA A 7 -32.37 34.67 2.44
N CYS A 8 -33.61 34.22 2.74
CA CYS A 8 -33.89 33.37 3.91
C CYS A 8 -34.39 31.97 3.63
N ALA A 9 -34.46 31.52 2.36
CA ALA A 9 -35.02 30.19 2.06
C ALA A 9 -33.97 29.07 1.87
N VAL A 10 -32.67 29.38 1.79
CA VAL A 10 -31.63 28.36 1.61
C VAL A 10 -31.06 27.82 2.93
N ALA A 11 -31.32 28.50 4.06
CA ALA A 11 -30.83 28.07 5.37
C ALA A 11 -31.69 26.99 6.06
N GLY A 12 -32.83 26.62 5.49
CA GLY A 12 -33.80 25.69 6.08
C GLY A 12 -33.67 24.21 5.70
N MET A 13 -32.84 23.85 4.75
CA MET A 13 -32.67 22.44 4.30
C MET A 13 -31.44 21.69 4.86
N MET A 14 -30.72 22.28 5.79
CA MET A 14 -29.56 21.63 6.42
C MET A 14 -29.81 21.01 7.79
N ALA A 15 -31.05 20.92 8.24
CA ALA A 15 -31.39 20.27 9.52
C ALA A 15 -31.98 18.87 9.28
N GLY A 16 -31.20 17.93 8.78
CA GLY A 16 -31.68 16.57 8.58
C GLY A 16 -30.75 15.63 7.87
N VAL A 17 -29.49 16.00 7.60
CA VAL A 17 -28.50 15.01 7.13
C VAL A 17 -28.03 14.26 8.37
N LEU A 18 -28.72 13.20 8.75
CA LEU A 18 -28.17 12.12 9.55
C LEU A 18 -26.84 11.70 8.91
N CYS A 19 -25.83 11.53 9.72
CA CYS A 19 -24.47 11.17 9.33
C CYS A 19 -24.54 9.95 8.40
N GLY A 20 -24.21 10.10 7.09
CA GLY A 20 -24.36 9.05 6.08
C GLY A 20 -23.54 7.80 6.35
N ALA A 21 -22.58 7.86 7.27
CA ALA A 21 -21.79 6.71 7.72
C ALA A 21 -22.60 5.69 8.54
N GLU A 22 -23.73 6.05 9.14
CA GLU A 22 -24.59 5.11 9.89
C GLU A 22 -25.37 4.15 8.97
N LEU A 23 -25.46 4.45 7.68
CA LEU A 23 -26.16 3.62 6.69
C LEU A 23 -25.24 2.68 5.91
N MET A 24 -23.92 2.88 5.99
CA MET A 24 -22.97 2.05 5.26
C MET A 24 -22.85 0.64 5.88
N PRO A 25 -22.95 -0.42 5.06
CA PRO A 25 -22.72 -1.77 5.55
C PRO A 25 -21.25 -1.95 5.97
N LEU A 26 -21.01 -2.93 6.86
CA LEU A 26 -19.65 -3.38 7.12
C LEU A 26 -19.01 -3.91 5.83
N PRO A 27 -17.69 -3.75 5.64
CA PRO A 27 -17.02 -4.26 4.47
C PRO A 27 -17.24 -5.77 4.31
N TYR A 28 -17.50 -6.19 3.08
CA TYR A 28 -17.60 -7.61 2.75
C TYR A 28 -16.24 -8.17 2.38
N VAL A 29 -15.85 -9.29 2.98
CA VAL A 29 -14.63 -10.02 2.61
C VAL A 29 -14.98 -11.07 1.57
N CYS A 30 -14.62 -10.80 0.31
CA CYS A 30 -14.80 -11.72 -0.80
C CYS A 30 -13.67 -12.75 -0.76
N GLN A 31 -14.01 -14.01 -0.48
CA GLN A 31 -13.07 -15.10 -0.31
C GLN A 31 -12.73 -15.76 -1.64
N ARG A 32 -11.54 -16.38 -1.71
CA ARG A 32 -11.06 -17.09 -2.89
C ARG A 32 -11.69 -18.49 -3.00
N THR A 33 -11.91 -18.94 -4.23
CA THR A 33 -12.24 -20.32 -4.54
C THR A 33 -11.24 -20.92 -5.52
N ASP A 34 -10.85 -22.19 -5.26
CA ASP A 34 -10.09 -23.00 -6.21
C ASP A 34 -10.98 -24.16 -6.77
N GLU A 35 -12.26 -24.18 -6.40
CA GLU A 35 -13.24 -25.14 -6.91
C GLU A 35 -13.78 -24.71 -8.28
N ALA A 36 -14.05 -25.69 -9.13
CA ALA A 36 -14.65 -25.41 -10.43
C ALA A 36 -16.10 -24.92 -10.24
N MET A 37 -16.41 -23.77 -10.81
CA MET A 37 -17.74 -23.17 -10.79
C MET A 37 -18.49 -23.48 -12.07
N VAL A 38 -19.71 -23.96 -11.93
CA VAL A 38 -20.62 -24.25 -13.04
C VAL A 38 -21.74 -23.22 -13.00
N ILE A 39 -21.75 -22.30 -13.94
CA ILE A 39 -22.72 -21.23 -13.96
C ILE A 39 -24.02 -21.74 -14.63
N ASP A 40 -24.91 -22.27 -13.80
CA ASP A 40 -26.20 -22.85 -14.23
C ASP A 40 -27.42 -22.25 -13.49
N GLY A 41 -27.17 -21.27 -12.62
CA GLY A 41 -28.17 -20.57 -11.83
C GLY A 41 -28.61 -21.31 -10.56
N SER A 42 -28.07 -22.51 -10.29
CA SER A 42 -28.50 -23.34 -9.15
C SER A 42 -27.87 -22.96 -7.83
N GLY A 43 -26.59 -22.53 -7.86
CA GLY A 43 -25.80 -22.25 -6.68
C GLY A 43 -25.61 -23.50 -5.80
N ASP A 44 -25.54 -24.69 -6.40
CA ASP A 44 -25.48 -25.94 -5.65
C ASP A 44 -24.05 -26.44 -5.40
N GLU A 45 -23.01 -25.73 -5.87
CA GLU A 45 -21.64 -26.01 -5.49
C GLU A 45 -21.45 -25.82 -3.99
N ALA A 46 -20.80 -26.82 -3.39
CA ALA A 46 -20.59 -26.84 -1.94
C ALA A 46 -19.83 -25.60 -1.41
N VAL A 47 -19.06 -24.94 -2.25
CA VAL A 47 -18.31 -23.73 -1.88
C VAL A 47 -19.23 -22.56 -1.56
N TRP A 48 -20.38 -22.43 -2.22
CA TRP A 48 -21.35 -21.37 -1.92
C TRP A 48 -21.91 -21.46 -0.51
N GLY A 49 -22.03 -22.67 0.04
CA GLY A 49 -22.44 -22.88 1.43
C GLY A 49 -21.42 -22.42 2.45
N ARG A 50 -20.17 -22.19 2.03
CA ARG A 50 -19.08 -21.69 2.89
C ARG A 50 -18.76 -20.20 2.66
N ALA A 51 -19.26 -19.63 1.58
CA ALA A 51 -19.08 -18.21 1.30
C ALA A 51 -19.82 -17.32 2.31
N ALA A 52 -19.25 -16.18 2.63
CA ALA A 52 -19.91 -15.18 3.43
C ALA A 52 -21.19 -14.69 2.76
N LYS A 53 -22.24 -14.44 3.55
CA LYS A 53 -23.46 -13.79 3.09
C LYS A 53 -23.35 -12.28 3.32
N PHE A 54 -23.91 -11.51 2.40
CA PHE A 54 -24.12 -10.09 2.65
C PHE A 54 -25.09 -9.88 3.81
N ALA A 55 -25.01 -8.71 4.42
CA ALA A 55 -26.06 -8.23 5.31
C ALA A 55 -27.41 -8.17 4.54
N PRO A 56 -28.54 -8.35 5.22
CA PRO A 56 -29.84 -8.23 4.58
C PRO A 56 -29.94 -6.92 3.79
N LEU A 57 -30.58 -6.99 2.61
CA LEU A 57 -30.86 -5.79 1.83
C LEU A 57 -31.74 -4.82 2.63
N ARG A 58 -31.69 -3.57 2.27
CA ARG A 58 -32.47 -2.48 2.84
C ARG A 58 -33.16 -1.72 1.72
N ASP A 59 -34.21 -1.01 2.06
CA ASP A 59 -34.75 0.01 1.17
C ASP A 59 -33.66 1.04 0.82
N ILE A 60 -33.65 1.54 -0.40
CA ILE A 60 -32.62 2.47 -0.88
C ILE A 60 -32.51 3.76 -0.05
N GLU A 61 -33.57 4.18 0.64
CA GLU A 61 -33.58 5.32 1.57
C GLU A 61 -33.14 4.92 2.98
N GLY A 62 -32.90 3.61 3.25
CA GLY A 62 -32.33 3.08 4.49
C GLY A 62 -33.31 2.36 5.40
N GLY A 63 -34.57 2.21 5.00
CA GLY A 63 -35.56 1.42 5.71
C GLY A 63 -35.17 -0.06 5.82
N ALA A 64 -35.57 -0.72 6.91
CA ALA A 64 -35.42 -2.18 7.00
C ALA A 64 -36.43 -2.87 6.08
N VAL A 65 -35.96 -3.89 5.34
CA VAL A 65 -36.80 -4.78 4.53
C VAL A 65 -36.48 -6.22 4.90
N ASP A 66 -37.45 -7.09 4.71
CA ASP A 66 -37.32 -8.54 4.92
C ASP A 66 -37.90 -9.24 3.69
N ASP A 67 -37.14 -9.22 2.61
CA ASP A 67 -37.56 -9.85 1.34
C ASP A 67 -36.87 -11.23 1.12
N GLY A 68 -36.06 -11.65 2.09
CA GLY A 68 -35.39 -12.93 2.07
C GLY A 68 -34.27 -13.09 1.02
N THR A 69 -33.90 -12.00 0.33
CA THR A 69 -32.83 -12.03 -0.67
C THR A 69 -31.49 -12.34 -0.03
N GLU A 70 -30.77 -13.32 -0.55
CA GLU A 70 -29.41 -13.67 -0.12
C GLU A 70 -28.43 -13.49 -1.27
N VAL A 71 -27.33 -12.76 -1.01
CA VAL A 71 -26.24 -12.55 -1.98
C VAL A 71 -24.93 -13.04 -1.42
N ARG A 72 -24.12 -13.69 -2.26
CA ARG A 72 -22.78 -14.18 -1.93
C ARG A 72 -21.81 -13.86 -3.06
N MET A 73 -20.53 -13.66 -2.71
CA MET A 73 -19.45 -13.53 -3.69
C MET A 73 -18.30 -14.45 -3.37
N LEU A 74 -17.65 -14.92 -4.44
CA LEU A 74 -16.37 -15.61 -4.45
C LEU A 74 -15.52 -15.11 -5.61
N TRP A 75 -14.23 -15.41 -5.61
CA TRP A 75 -13.35 -15.05 -6.71
C TRP A 75 -12.24 -16.06 -6.96
N ASP A 76 -11.75 -16.10 -8.21
CA ASP A 76 -10.54 -16.82 -8.61
C ASP A 76 -9.65 -15.94 -9.50
N ASP A 77 -8.63 -16.51 -10.14
CA ASP A 77 -7.73 -15.78 -11.02
C ASP A 77 -8.39 -15.27 -12.32
N HIS A 78 -9.62 -15.69 -12.64
CA HIS A 78 -10.28 -15.38 -13.90
C HIS A 78 -11.57 -14.60 -13.74
N TYR A 79 -12.31 -14.86 -12.66
CA TYR A 79 -13.68 -14.37 -12.50
C TYR A 79 -13.97 -13.89 -11.07
N LEU A 80 -14.81 -12.89 -10.99
CA LEU A 80 -15.65 -12.62 -9.84
C LEU A 80 -16.95 -13.41 -10.00
N TYR A 81 -17.29 -14.21 -9.01
CA TYR A 81 -18.53 -14.99 -8.96
C TYR A 81 -19.52 -14.36 -8.02
N ILE A 82 -20.79 -14.25 -8.44
CA ILE A 82 -21.89 -13.74 -7.64
C ILE A 82 -23.04 -14.71 -7.73
N LEU A 83 -23.61 -15.06 -6.57
CA LEU A 83 -24.87 -15.81 -6.47
C LEU A 83 -25.88 -14.94 -5.71
N ALA A 84 -27.04 -14.74 -6.29
CA ALA A 84 -28.18 -14.12 -5.64
C ALA A 84 -29.39 -15.06 -5.66
N ASP A 85 -29.97 -15.29 -4.48
CA ASP A 85 -31.23 -16.01 -4.28
C ASP A 85 -32.32 -15.02 -3.88
N MET A 86 -33.41 -14.97 -4.64
CA MET A 86 -34.47 -13.99 -4.48
C MET A 86 -35.82 -14.66 -4.35
N PRO A 87 -36.40 -14.74 -3.14
CA PRO A 87 -37.79 -15.16 -2.97
C PRO A 87 -38.74 -14.24 -3.72
N GLU A 88 -39.67 -14.79 -4.47
CA GLU A 88 -40.66 -14.07 -5.26
C GLU A 88 -41.90 -14.92 -5.44
N GLU A 89 -43.08 -14.39 -5.10
CA GLU A 89 -44.34 -15.12 -5.20
C GLU A 89 -45.00 -15.04 -6.57
N ASP A 90 -44.70 -13.98 -7.33
CA ASP A 90 -45.27 -13.73 -8.63
C ASP A 90 -44.14 -13.53 -9.65
N LEU A 91 -43.66 -14.63 -10.23
CA LEU A 91 -42.57 -14.59 -11.20
C LEU A 91 -43.09 -14.08 -12.56
N TRP A 92 -42.56 -12.93 -12.96
CA TRP A 92 -42.88 -12.37 -14.27
C TRP A 92 -41.67 -11.63 -14.87
N ALA A 93 -41.58 -11.63 -16.20
CA ALA A 93 -40.61 -10.82 -16.93
C ALA A 93 -41.09 -10.69 -18.41
N THR A 94 -40.75 -9.56 -19.00
CA THR A 94 -41.17 -9.19 -20.35
C THR A 94 -40.03 -8.78 -21.27
N GLN A 95 -38.93 -8.22 -20.68
CA GLN A 95 -37.77 -7.76 -21.43
C GLN A 95 -36.95 -8.96 -21.91
N ARG A 96 -36.76 -9.09 -23.25
CA ARG A 96 -36.09 -10.22 -23.90
C ARG A 96 -34.88 -9.83 -24.73
N GLU A 97 -34.84 -8.59 -25.15
CA GLU A 97 -33.77 -8.08 -25.99
C GLU A 97 -32.58 -7.69 -25.10
N HIS A 98 -31.38 -8.12 -25.45
CA HIS A 98 -30.14 -7.65 -24.80
C HIS A 98 -30.10 -6.12 -24.88
N ASP A 99 -29.60 -5.47 -23.82
CA ASP A 99 -29.54 -3.99 -23.67
C ASP A 99 -30.95 -3.30 -23.67
N SER A 100 -32.06 -4.06 -23.48
CA SER A 100 -33.32 -3.43 -23.14
C SER A 100 -33.28 -2.87 -21.70
N VAL A 101 -34.21 -2.00 -21.38
CA VAL A 101 -34.31 -1.40 -20.03
C VAL A 101 -34.85 -2.45 -19.06
N VAL A 102 -33.94 -3.26 -18.51
CA VAL A 102 -34.26 -4.50 -17.78
C VAL A 102 -34.99 -4.22 -16.47
N PHE A 103 -34.70 -3.12 -15.77
CA PHE A 103 -35.39 -2.77 -14.51
C PHE A 103 -36.88 -2.45 -14.66
N GLN A 104 -37.41 -2.45 -15.89
CA GLN A 104 -38.85 -2.44 -16.11
C GLN A 104 -39.53 -3.77 -15.72
N ASP A 105 -38.78 -4.82 -15.59
CA ASP A 105 -39.16 -6.11 -14.97
C ASP A 105 -38.57 -6.16 -13.55
N PRO A 106 -38.95 -7.14 -12.70
CA PRO A 106 -38.15 -7.51 -11.53
C PRO A 106 -36.77 -7.98 -11.96
N ASP A 107 -35.72 -7.43 -11.36
CA ASP A 107 -34.36 -7.75 -11.73
C ASP A 107 -33.40 -7.76 -10.53
N PHE A 108 -32.17 -8.16 -10.83
CA PHE A 108 -31.03 -8.07 -9.94
C PHE A 108 -29.93 -7.26 -10.60
N GLU A 109 -29.46 -6.25 -9.89
CA GLU A 109 -28.48 -5.30 -10.39
C GLU A 109 -27.15 -5.38 -9.60
N VAL A 110 -26.04 -5.21 -10.30
CA VAL A 110 -24.68 -5.19 -9.74
C VAL A 110 -23.97 -3.92 -10.19
N PHE A 111 -23.51 -3.14 -9.24
CA PHE A 111 -22.73 -1.91 -9.46
C PHE A 111 -21.32 -2.08 -8.95
N ILE A 112 -20.29 -1.74 -9.76
CA ILE A 112 -18.88 -1.93 -9.43
C ILE A 112 -18.08 -0.68 -9.76
N ASP A 113 -17.53 0.01 -8.73
CA ASP A 113 -16.52 1.07 -8.88
C ASP A 113 -15.13 0.50 -8.49
N PRO A 114 -14.35 0.06 -9.47
CA PRO A 114 -13.11 -0.67 -9.22
C PRO A 114 -11.96 0.22 -8.74
N GLN A 115 -12.05 1.54 -8.91
CA GLN A 115 -11.03 2.50 -8.51
C GLN A 115 -11.46 3.35 -7.31
N GLU A 116 -12.68 3.18 -6.83
CA GLU A 116 -13.28 3.97 -5.74
C GLU A 116 -13.26 5.49 -6.02
N GLU A 117 -13.44 5.88 -7.29
CA GLU A 117 -13.31 7.27 -7.77
C GLU A 117 -14.64 7.95 -8.12
N GLY A 118 -15.75 7.22 -8.00
CA GLY A 118 -17.11 7.73 -8.19
C GLY A 118 -17.53 7.96 -9.64
N ASN A 119 -16.65 7.73 -10.58
CA ASN A 119 -16.85 7.67 -12.03
C ASN A 119 -16.25 6.36 -12.58
N HIS A 120 -16.37 6.10 -13.88
CA HIS A 120 -15.79 4.92 -14.54
C HIS A 120 -16.21 3.60 -13.86
N TYR A 121 -17.48 3.46 -13.52
CA TYR A 121 -18.03 2.27 -12.90
C TYR A 121 -18.92 1.47 -13.83
N LEU A 122 -19.16 0.24 -13.46
CA LEU A 122 -19.94 -0.74 -14.22
C LEU A 122 -21.32 -0.93 -13.59
N GLU A 123 -22.29 -1.20 -14.42
CA GLU A 123 -23.65 -1.59 -14.05
C GLU A 123 -24.04 -2.82 -14.86
N LEU A 124 -24.65 -3.79 -14.21
CA LEU A 124 -25.15 -5.02 -14.81
C LEU A 124 -26.51 -5.32 -14.22
N GLU A 125 -27.52 -5.41 -15.05
CA GLU A 125 -28.91 -5.79 -14.68
C GLU A 125 -29.28 -7.13 -15.32
N VAL A 126 -29.96 -8.00 -14.59
CA VAL A 126 -30.41 -9.30 -15.07
C VAL A 126 -31.83 -9.59 -14.57
N ASN A 127 -32.80 -9.88 -15.47
CA ASN A 127 -34.14 -10.26 -15.07
C ASN A 127 -34.31 -11.80 -14.97
N ALA A 128 -35.52 -12.25 -14.58
CA ALA A 128 -35.83 -13.65 -14.43
C ALA A 128 -35.85 -14.47 -15.77
N LEU A 129 -35.78 -13.82 -16.92
CA LEU A 129 -35.57 -14.46 -18.23
C LEU A 129 -34.09 -14.68 -18.54
N GLY A 130 -33.17 -14.09 -17.73
CA GLY A 130 -31.75 -14.06 -18.04
C GLY A 130 -31.41 -13.00 -19.09
N THR A 131 -32.25 -12.03 -19.33
CA THR A 131 -31.92 -10.88 -20.19
C THR A 131 -30.99 -9.96 -19.43
N VAL A 132 -29.91 -9.55 -20.10
CA VAL A 132 -28.85 -8.72 -19.55
C VAL A 132 -28.91 -7.33 -20.15
N TRP A 133 -28.68 -6.33 -19.31
CA TRP A 133 -28.30 -4.98 -19.68
C TRP A 133 -27.04 -4.61 -18.94
N ASP A 134 -25.97 -4.37 -19.66
CA ASP A 134 -24.66 -4.01 -19.08
C ASP A 134 -24.17 -2.67 -19.63
N LEU A 135 -23.76 -1.81 -18.72
CA LEU A 135 -23.40 -0.43 -18.99
C LEU A 135 -22.03 -0.09 -18.43
N PHE A 136 -21.37 0.89 -19.06
CA PHE A 136 -20.21 1.56 -18.49
C PHE A 136 -20.52 3.04 -18.32
N LEU A 137 -20.41 3.53 -17.08
CA LEU A 137 -20.66 4.92 -16.74
C LEU A 137 -19.34 5.64 -16.57
N ALA A 138 -18.85 6.23 -17.65
CA ALA A 138 -17.65 7.08 -17.60
C ALA A 138 -17.87 8.32 -16.74
N ARG A 139 -19.14 8.81 -16.68
CA ARG A 139 -19.61 9.83 -15.75
C ARG A 139 -21.04 9.51 -15.36
N THR A 140 -21.29 9.54 -14.04
CA THR A 140 -22.59 9.17 -13.46
C THR A 140 -23.75 10.07 -13.95
N TYR A 141 -24.97 9.54 -13.98
CA TYR A 141 -26.21 10.25 -14.33
C TYR A 141 -26.47 11.53 -13.54
N ARG A 142 -25.90 11.66 -12.34
CA ARG A 142 -26.10 12.82 -11.46
C ARG A 142 -25.35 14.07 -11.88
N LEU A 143 -24.39 13.96 -12.76
CA LEU A 143 -23.61 15.08 -13.25
C LEU A 143 -24.34 15.84 -14.35
N ALA A 144 -23.99 17.10 -14.56
CA ALA A 144 -24.62 17.95 -15.56
C ALA A 144 -24.48 17.39 -17.00
N ASP A 145 -23.37 16.70 -17.24
CA ASP A 145 -23.06 16.08 -18.53
C ASP A 145 -22.73 14.58 -18.32
N PRO A 146 -23.72 13.71 -18.08
CA PRO A 146 -23.46 12.29 -17.91
C PRO A 146 -22.89 11.67 -19.17
N VAL A 147 -22.02 10.68 -19.02
CA VAL A 147 -21.46 9.91 -20.15
C VAL A 147 -21.65 8.43 -19.84
N VAL A 148 -22.63 7.84 -20.48
CA VAL A 148 -23.01 6.44 -20.31
C VAL A 148 -22.89 5.73 -21.65
N LEU A 149 -22.20 4.61 -21.67
CA LEU A 149 -22.07 3.74 -22.82
C LEU A 149 -23.08 2.62 -22.66
N HIS A 150 -24.23 2.75 -23.34
CA HIS A 150 -25.34 1.77 -23.28
C HIS A 150 -25.08 0.54 -24.12
N ASP A 151 -24.16 0.63 -25.08
CA ASP A 151 -23.73 -0.45 -25.98
C ASP A 151 -22.36 -1.04 -25.54
N TRP A 152 -21.97 -0.81 -24.29
CA TRP A 152 -20.77 -1.42 -23.74
C TRP A 152 -21.04 -2.87 -23.35
N GLU A 153 -20.14 -3.76 -23.75
CA GLU A 153 -20.30 -5.20 -23.57
C GLU A 153 -19.37 -5.78 -22.50
N MET A 154 -19.93 -6.45 -21.53
CA MET A 154 -19.18 -7.23 -20.52
C MET A 154 -18.71 -8.57 -21.13
N ARG A 155 -17.76 -8.48 -22.07
CA ARG A 155 -17.32 -9.59 -22.91
C ARG A 155 -16.79 -10.77 -22.12
N GLY A 156 -17.49 -11.92 -22.25
CA GLY A 156 -17.15 -13.16 -21.57
C GLY A 156 -17.83 -13.30 -20.22
N LEU A 157 -18.77 -12.43 -19.89
CA LEU A 157 -19.73 -12.66 -18.82
C LEU A 157 -20.37 -14.05 -19.04
N LYS A 158 -20.41 -14.84 -17.98
CA LYS A 158 -21.26 -16.04 -17.92
C LYS A 158 -22.34 -15.76 -16.90
N HIS A 159 -23.56 -16.04 -17.25
CA HIS A 159 -24.70 -15.89 -16.37
C HIS A 159 -25.73 -16.99 -16.63
N ALA A 160 -26.45 -17.35 -15.60
CA ALA A 160 -27.56 -18.27 -15.69
C ALA A 160 -28.59 -17.93 -14.62
N VAL A 161 -29.88 -18.14 -14.99
CA VAL A 161 -31.02 -17.94 -14.11
C VAL A 161 -31.71 -19.28 -13.89
N LYS A 162 -32.11 -19.55 -12.65
CA LYS A 162 -32.95 -20.70 -12.31
C LYS A 162 -34.22 -20.23 -11.66
N LEU A 163 -35.33 -20.60 -12.28
CA LEU A 163 -36.69 -20.34 -11.77
C LEU A 163 -37.08 -21.40 -10.76
N HIS A 164 -37.64 -21.00 -9.65
CA HIS A 164 -38.18 -21.87 -8.60
C HIS A 164 -39.73 -21.74 -8.60
N GLY A 165 -40.32 -21.76 -9.76
CA GLY A 165 -41.76 -21.58 -10.05
C GLY A 165 -42.07 -21.53 -11.52
N THR A 166 -43.14 -20.87 -11.89
CA THR A 166 -43.66 -20.81 -13.26
C THR A 166 -43.73 -19.36 -13.74
N LEU A 167 -42.84 -18.98 -14.65
CA LEU A 167 -42.74 -17.62 -15.15
C LEU A 167 -44.02 -17.20 -15.87
N ASN A 168 -44.51 -15.98 -15.63
CA ASN A 168 -45.66 -15.38 -16.30
C ASN A 168 -46.98 -16.19 -16.13
N CYS A 169 -47.17 -16.78 -14.95
CA CYS A 169 -48.34 -17.58 -14.64
C CYS A 169 -49.03 -17.09 -13.34
N PRO A 170 -50.01 -16.22 -13.41
CA PRO A 170 -50.65 -15.66 -12.19
C PRO A 170 -51.58 -16.64 -11.47
N GLY A 171 -51.65 -17.91 -11.92
CA GLY A 171 -52.51 -18.94 -11.35
C GLY A 171 -51.91 -19.75 -10.23
N ASP A 172 -50.62 -19.61 -9.93
CA ASP A 172 -49.89 -20.30 -8.87
C ASP A 172 -49.12 -19.31 -7.99
N LYS A 173 -48.40 -19.83 -7.01
CA LYS A 173 -47.44 -19.06 -6.19
C LYS A 173 -46.05 -19.69 -6.32
N ASP A 174 -45.13 -18.84 -6.65
CA ASP A 174 -43.76 -19.22 -6.89
C ASP A 174 -42.95 -19.19 -5.56
N ARG A 175 -41.73 -19.73 -5.62
CA ARG A 175 -40.77 -19.62 -4.50
C ARG A 175 -39.73 -18.57 -4.77
N GLY A 176 -39.52 -18.17 -6.02
CA GLY A 176 -38.54 -17.18 -6.41
C GLY A 176 -37.64 -17.63 -7.57
N TRP A 177 -36.50 -17.00 -7.68
CA TRP A 177 -35.49 -17.30 -8.69
C TRP A 177 -34.07 -17.01 -8.15
N SER A 178 -33.10 -17.62 -8.79
CA SER A 178 -31.70 -17.37 -8.48
C SER A 178 -30.91 -17.01 -9.73
N VAL A 179 -29.85 -16.23 -9.56
CA VAL A 179 -28.93 -15.89 -10.64
C VAL A 179 -27.49 -16.17 -10.21
N GLU A 180 -26.73 -16.83 -11.07
CA GLU A 180 -25.30 -16.97 -10.97
C GLU A 180 -24.60 -16.17 -12.05
N LEU A 181 -23.58 -15.42 -11.66
CA LEU A 181 -22.76 -14.58 -12.51
C LEU A 181 -21.30 -14.96 -12.37
N ALA A 182 -20.56 -15.01 -13.49
CA ALA A 182 -19.10 -15.05 -13.51
C ALA A 182 -18.59 -13.89 -14.37
N ILE A 183 -18.14 -12.84 -13.72
CA ILE A 183 -17.69 -11.58 -14.35
C ILE A 183 -16.17 -11.66 -14.55
N PRO A 184 -15.66 -11.62 -15.80
CA PRO A 184 -14.23 -11.66 -16.06
C PRO A 184 -13.51 -10.42 -15.48
N TRP A 185 -12.39 -10.61 -14.81
CA TRP A 185 -11.62 -9.50 -14.22
C TRP A 185 -11.26 -8.41 -15.22
N ARG A 186 -10.96 -8.78 -16.47
CA ARG A 186 -10.67 -7.80 -17.53
C ARG A 186 -11.79 -6.78 -17.75
N CYS A 187 -13.05 -7.15 -17.53
CA CYS A 187 -14.18 -6.22 -17.68
C CYS A 187 -14.15 -5.19 -16.54
N ILE A 188 -13.78 -5.62 -15.34
CA ILE A 188 -13.72 -4.77 -14.14
C ILE A 188 -12.46 -3.88 -14.17
N THR A 189 -11.29 -4.43 -14.51
CA THR A 189 -10.00 -3.75 -14.33
C THR A 189 -9.54 -2.91 -15.52
N SER A 190 -9.97 -3.26 -16.76
CA SER A 190 -9.53 -2.59 -17.99
C SER A 190 -10.57 -1.67 -18.62
N HIS A 191 -11.75 -1.53 -18.00
CA HIS A 191 -12.88 -0.73 -18.54
C HIS A 191 -13.21 -1.04 -20.01
N GLY A 192 -12.91 -2.25 -20.47
CA GLY A 192 -13.21 -2.70 -21.83
C GLY A 192 -12.38 -2.06 -22.96
N THR A 193 -11.45 -1.17 -22.67
CA THR A 193 -10.78 -0.34 -23.68
C THR A 193 -9.48 -0.92 -24.25
N GLN A 194 -8.82 -1.84 -23.55
CA GLN A 194 -7.64 -2.57 -24.03
C GLN A 194 -7.56 -3.93 -23.35
N PRO A 195 -7.26 -5.03 -24.06
CA PRO A 195 -6.96 -6.30 -23.41
C PRO A 195 -5.58 -6.18 -22.74
N ARG A 196 -5.56 -5.70 -21.50
CA ARG A 196 -4.46 -6.02 -20.60
C ARG A 196 -4.65 -7.46 -20.14
N LYS A 197 -3.57 -8.13 -19.70
CA LYS A 197 -3.66 -9.48 -19.15
C LYS A 197 -4.81 -9.55 -18.14
N ASP A 198 -5.55 -10.65 -18.14
CA ASP A 198 -6.54 -10.98 -17.12
C ASP A 198 -5.82 -10.86 -15.75
N GLU A 199 -6.05 -9.77 -15.04
CA GLU A 199 -5.43 -9.51 -13.76
C GLU A 199 -6.51 -9.54 -12.70
N ALA A 200 -6.56 -10.66 -11.99
CA ALA A 200 -7.29 -10.74 -10.73
C ALA A 200 -6.75 -9.68 -9.76
N PRO A 201 -7.58 -9.18 -8.83
CA PRO A 201 -7.11 -8.25 -7.82
C PRO A 201 -6.07 -8.91 -6.92
N GLU A 202 -5.03 -8.17 -6.56
CA GLU A 202 -4.12 -8.60 -5.51
C GLU A 202 -4.89 -8.75 -4.18
N PRO A 203 -4.58 -9.77 -3.37
CA PRO A 203 -5.17 -9.90 -2.05
C PRO A 203 -5.02 -8.64 -1.20
N GLY A 204 -6.12 -8.21 -0.59
CA GLY A 204 -6.22 -6.94 0.13
C GLY A 204 -6.67 -5.75 -0.74
N ARG A 205 -6.78 -5.92 -2.06
CA ARG A 205 -7.39 -4.92 -2.94
C ARG A 205 -8.84 -4.68 -2.51
N THR A 206 -9.28 -3.43 -2.63
CA THR A 206 -10.66 -3.02 -2.36
C THR A 206 -11.31 -2.40 -3.57
N MET A 207 -12.61 -2.53 -3.65
CA MET A 207 -13.47 -1.89 -4.63
C MET A 207 -14.80 -1.54 -3.98
N ARG A 208 -15.57 -0.61 -4.55
CA ARG A 208 -16.92 -0.32 -4.08
C ARG A 208 -17.96 -1.03 -4.93
N PHE A 209 -18.92 -1.60 -4.23
CA PHE A 209 -20.02 -2.34 -4.83
C PHE A 209 -21.36 -1.89 -4.27
N ASN A 210 -22.39 -2.01 -5.07
CA ASN A 210 -23.75 -2.11 -4.57
C ASN A 210 -24.49 -3.20 -5.32
N PHE A 211 -25.52 -3.70 -4.70
CA PHE A 211 -26.49 -4.60 -5.30
C PHE A 211 -27.84 -3.98 -5.11
N SER A 212 -28.71 -4.13 -6.12
CA SER A 212 -30.10 -3.75 -6.03
C SER A 212 -30.96 -4.93 -6.49
N ARG A 213 -32.04 -5.12 -5.82
CA ARG A 213 -33.19 -5.90 -6.29
C ARG A 213 -34.31 -4.94 -6.55
N VAL A 214 -34.65 -4.78 -7.84
CA VAL A 214 -35.82 -4.01 -8.24
C VAL A 214 -37.03 -4.95 -8.30
N ASN A 215 -38.13 -4.51 -7.74
CA ASN A 215 -39.40 -5.26 -7.83
C ASN A 215 -40.59 -4.32 -7.98
N TRP A 216 -41.67 -4.83 -8.56
CA TRP A 216 -42.87 -4.08 -8.86
C TRP A 216 -44.09 -4.74 -8.24
N GLN A 217 -44.99 -3.92 -7.72
CA GLN A 217 -46.30 -4.44 -7.34
C GLN A 217 -47.12 -4.75 -8.59
N VAL A 218 -47.60 -6.00 -8.70
CA VAL A 218 -48.34 -6.49 -9.84
C VAL A 218 -49.67 -7.09 -9.44
N GLU A 219 -50.61 -7.16 -10.39
CA GLU A 219 -51.87 -7.85 -10.25
C GLU A 219 -52.13 -8.73 -11.50
N PRO A 220 -52.85 -9.86 -11.34
CA PRO A 220 -53.22 -10.70 -12.47
C PRO A 220 -53.99 -9.92 -13.52
N ASP A 221 -53.56 -10.04 -14.80
CA ASP A 221 -54.20 -9.39 -15.94
C ASP A 221 -54.17 -10.32 -17.17
N ALA A 222 -55.32 -10.93 -17.43
CA ALA A 222 -55.48 -11.86 -18.58
C ALA A 222 -55.30 -11.19 -19.96
N ALA A 223 -55.31 -9.86 -20.03
CA ALA A 223 -55.07 -9.14 -21.29
C ALA A 223 -53.56 -8.85 -21.49
N SER A 224 -52.76 -8.97 -20.46
CA SER A 224 -51.29 -8.80 -20.53
C SER A 224 -50.63 -10.05 -21.10
N PRO A 225 -49.66 -9.93 -22.01
CA PRO A 225 -48.91 -11.07 -22.55
C PRO A 225 -48.12 -11.88 -21.50
N CYS A 226 -47.77 -11.28 -20.39
CA CYS A 226 -47.10 -11.94 -19.26
C CYS A 226 -48.07 -12.35 -18.13
N GLY A 227 -49.37 -12.17 -18.31
CA GLY A 227 -50.37 -12.50 -17.29
C GLY A 227 -50.49 -11.51 -16.13
N TYR A 228 -49.62 -10.51 -16.04
CA TYR A 228 -49.57 -9.50 -14.97
C TYR A 228 -49.61 -8.09 -15.54
N SER A 229 -50.14 -7.16 -14.76
CA SER A 229 -50.04 -5.72 -14.97
C SER A 229 -49.51 -5.05 -13.70
N LYS A 230 -48.68 -4.01 -13.84
CA LYS A 230 -48.24 -3.19 -12.69
C LYS A 230 -49.42 -2.50 -12.05
N VAL A 231 -49.50 -2.56 -10.71
CA VAL A 231 -50.53 -1.86 -9.95
C VAL A 231 -50.41 -0.36 -10.16
N LYS A 232 -51.53 0.30 -10.43
CA LYS A 232 -51.58 1.75 -10.71
C LYS A 232 -52.01 2.54 -9.50
N GLY A 233 -51.35 3.68 -9.30
CA GLY A 233 -51.76 4.68 -8.33
C GLY A 233 -53.00 5.46 -8.71
N ALA A 234 -53.44 6.37 -7.87
CA ALA A 234 -54.62 7.21 -8.12
C ALA A 234 -54.48 8.15 -9.33
N ASP A 235 -53.27 8.41 -9.77
CA ASP A 235 -52.95 9.20 -10.96
C ASP A 235 -52.97 8.38 -12.28
N GLY A 236 -53.20 7.06 -12.18
CA GLY A 236 -53.25 6.13 -13.30
C GLY A 236 -51.86 5.65 -13.77
N ASN A 237 -50.79 6.09 -13.19
CA ASN A 237 -49.43 5.59 -13.47
C ASN A 237 -49.13 4.37 -12.59
N PRO A 238 -48.18 3.48 -13.01
CA PRO A 238 -47.70 2.42 -12.15
C PRO A 238 -47.19 2.97 -10.82
N LEU A 239 -47.42 2.23 -9.72
CA LEU A 239 -46.75 2.52 -8.47
C LEU A 239 -45.24 2.44 -8.68
N PRO A 240 -44.45 3.23 -7.98
CA PRO A 240 -42.99 3.15 -8.07
C PRO A 240 -42.49 1.75 -7.73
N GLU A 241 -41.41 1.37 -8.35
CA GLU A 241 -40.63 0.16 -8.01
C GLU A 241 -40.12 0.20 -6.57
N SER A 242 -39.94 -0.96 -6.00
CA SER A 242 -39.18 -1.15 -4.77
C SER A 242 -37.70 -1.34 -5.15
N ASN A 243 -36.82 -0.62 -4.46
CA ASN A 243 -35.37 -0.77 -4.64
C ASN A 243 -34.77 -1.25 -3.31
N HIS A 244 -34.45 -2.54 -3.23
CA HIS A 244 -33.81 -3.14 -2.07
C HIS A 244 -32.34 -3.30 -2.34
N VAL A 245 -31.49 -2.59 -1.58
CA VAL A 245 -30.05 -2.45 -1.85
C VAL A 245 -29.21 -2.96 -0.69
N TRP A 246 -27.97 -3.36 -0.99
CA TRP A 246 -27.00 -3.70 0.05
C TRP A 246 -26.55 -2.45 0.82
N ALA A 247 -26.22 -1.38 0.12
CA ALA A 247 -25.76 -0.12 0.69
C ALA A 247 -26.72 1.01 0.36
N PRO A 248 -27.58 1.44 1.31
CA PRO A 248 -28.54 2.52 1.11
C PRO A 248 -27.84 3.84 0.77
N THR A 249 -28.40 4.58 -0.17
CA THR A 249 -27.89 5.89 -0.59
C THR A 249 -28.57 7.05 0.10
N GLY A 250 -29.65 6.75 0.86
CA GLY A 250 -30.46 7.75 1.58
C GLY A 250 -31.43 8.54 0.70
N VAL A 251 -31.50 8.21 -0.59
CA VAL A 251 -32.42 8.80 -1.59
C VAL A 251 -32.71 7.77 -2.68
N VAL A 252 -33.82 7.92 -3.39
CA VAL A 252 -34.14 7.05 -4.54
C VAL A 252 -33.20 7.37 -5.72
N ASN A 253 -31.97 6.97 -5.61
CA ASN A 253 -30.94 7.06 -6.64
C ASN A 253 -29.73 6.20 -6.28
N ILE A 254 -29.55 5.05 -6.95
CA ILE A 254 -28.47 4.10 -6.72
C ILE A 254 -27.09 4.67 -7.13
N HIS A 255 -27.05 5.60 -8.09
CA HIS A 255 -25.83 6.17 -8.66
C HIS A 255 -25.14 7.16 -7.72
N ARG A 256 -24.87 6.69 -6.51
CA ARG A 256 -24.12 7.39 -5.46
C ARG A 256 -22.96 6.53 -4.94
N PRO A 257 -21.92 6.32 -5.75
CA PRO A 257 -20.80 5.42 -5.39
C PRO A 257 -20.14 5.75 -4.05
N GLU A 258 -20.24 7.00 -3.59
CA GLU A 258 -19.77 7.41 -2.27
C GLU A 258 -20.45 6.69 -1.09
N HIS A 259 -21.64 6.12 -1.32
CA HIS A 259 -22.39 5.34 -0.33
C HIS A 259 -22.30 3.83 -0.55
N TRP A 260 -21.71 3.35 -1.65
CA TRP A 260 -21.61 1.93 -1.93
C TRP A 260 -20.71 1.21 -0.92
N GLY A 261 -21.07 -0.03 -0.62
CA GLY A 261 -20.33 -0.86 0.31
C GLY A 261 -18.94 -1.20 -0.21
N ARG A 262 -18.04 -1.52 0.69
CA ARG A 262 -16.66 -1.87 0.37
C ARG A 262 -16.48 -3.38 0.33
N VAL A 263 -15.90 -3.90 -0.73
CA VAL A 263 -15.51 -5.30 -0.89
C VAL A 263 -14.00 -5.40 -0.80
N VAL A 264 -13.51 -6.33 0.03
CA VAL A 264 -12.09 -6.64 0.21
C VAL A 264 -11.83 -8.03 -0.33
N PHE A 265 -10.93 -8.17 -1.29
CA PHE A 265 -10.57 -9.46 -1.89
C PHE A 265 -9.53 -10.17 -1.04
N SER A 266 -9.91 -11.32 -0.47
CA SER A 266 -9.05 -12.11 0.42
C SER A 266 -8.44 -13.31 -0.31
N ALA A 267 -7.18 -13.64 -0.02
CA ALA A 267 -6.56 -14.89 -0.47
C ALA A 267 -7.05 -16.13 0.28
N GLN A 268 -7.78 -15.93 1.38
CA GLN A 268 -8.27 -17.07 2.18
C GLN A 268 -9.38 -17.81 1.44
N PRO A 269 -9.42 -19.15 1.55
CA PRO A 269 -10.47 -19.96 0.94
C PRO A 269 -11.82 -19.73 1.63
N ALA A 270 -12.89 -19.98 0.91
CA ALA A 270 -14.26 -19.91 1.42
C ALA A 270 -14.43 -20.74 2.71
N GLY A 271 -15.02 -20.15 3.73
CA GLY A 271 -15.21 -20.72 5.05
C GLY A 271 -14.14 -20.32 6.09
N VAL A 272 -13.07 -19.66 5.68
CA VAL A 272 -12.11 -19.03 6.61
C VAL A 272 -12.55 -17.60 6.87
N TRP A 273 -13.07 -17.34 8.06
CA TRP A 273 -13.64 -16.04 8.40
C TRP A 273 -12.56 -14.99 8.66
N GLU A 274 -12.68 -13.87 7.96
CA GLU A 274 -11.90 -12.66 8.18
C GLU A 274 -12.86 -11.48 8.33
N SER A 275 -12.46 -10.47 9.10
CA SER A 275 -13.17 -9.18 9.18
C SER A 275 -12.33 -8.10 8.52
N ALA A 276 -13.00 -7.14 7.92
CA ALA A 276 -12.36 -5.93 7.41
C ALA A 276 -12.90 -4.70 8.14
N GLU A 277 -12.02 -3.74 8.39
CA GLU A 277 -12.39 -2.49 9.04
C GLU A 277 -13.05 -1.53 8.04
N PRO A 278 -14.02 -0.72 8.47
CA PRO A 278 -14.58 0.36 7.68
C PRO A 278 -13.48 1.29 7.14
N ASP A 279 -13.69 1.85 5.95
CA ASP A 279 -12.72 2.80 5.38
C ASP A 279 -12.67 4.07 6.25
N PRO A 280 -11.51 4.41 6.82
CA PRO A 280 -11.39 5.61 7.64
C PRO A 280 -11.60 6.93 6.86
N GLU A 281 -11.74 6.88 5.54
CA GLU A 281 -11.95 8.04 4.67
C GLU A 281 -13.44 8.27 4.33
N ASP A 282 -14.34 7.33 4.63
CA ASP A 282 -15.74 7.38 4.20
C ASP A 282 -16.48 8.61 4.71
N ASP A 283 -16.34 8.97 5.99
CA ASP A 283 -17.00 10.16 6.53
C ASP A 283 -16.65 11.43 5.75
N LEU A 284 -15.35 11.59 5.42
CA LEU A 284 -14.88 12.75 4.68
C LEU A 284 -15.30 12.67 3.21
N ARG A 285 -15.25 11.48 2.59
CA ARG A 285 -15.71 11.23 1.23
C ARG A 285 -17.19 11.62 1.08
N ILE A 286 -18.06 11.11 1.93
CA ILE A 286 -19.51 11.40 1.92
C ILE A 286 -19.75 12.91 2.08
N ALA A 287 -19.05 13.55 3.03
CA ALA A 287 -19.17 14.99 3.22
C ALA A 287 -18.75 15.79 1.97
N MET A 288 -17.68 15.37 1.30
CA MET A 288 -17.21 16.00 0.05
C MET A 288 -18.21 15.84 -1.08
N TYR A 289 -18.83 14.67 -1.23
CA TYR A 289 -19.90 14.47 -2.22
C TYR A 289 -21.16 15.24 -1.87
N GLY A 290 -21.50 15.38 -0.59
CA GLY A 290 -22.58 16.29 -0.14
C GLY A 290 -22.35 17.73 -0.60
N TYR A 291 -21.10 18.20 -0.56
CA TYR A 291 -20.73 19.51 -1.13
C TYR A 291 -20.91 19.57 -2.66
N LEU A 292 -20.48 18.53 -3.38
CA LEU A 292 -20.71 18.43 -4.84
C LEU A 292 -22.20 18.55 -5.16
N HIS A 293 -23.07 17.82 -4.47
CA HIS A 293 -24.52 17.87 -4.72
C HIS A 293 -25.10 19.27 -4.43
N GLY A 294 -24.64 19.92 -3.35
CA GLY A 294 -25.01 21.31 -3.06
C GLY A 294 -24.57 22.30 -4.13
N GLN A 295 -23.38 22.12 -4.65
CA GLN A 295 -22.84 22.93 -5.76
C GLN A 295 -23.58 22.70 -7.09
N GLN A 296 -23.99 21.46 -7.37
CA GLN A 296 -24.80 21.13 -8.55
C GLN A 296 -26.18 21.74 -8.47
N ALA A 297 -26.82 21.72 -7.30
CA ALA A 297 -28.09 22.39 -7.09
C ALA A 297 -27.96 23.90 -7.30
N ALA A 298 -26.92 24.53 -6.76
CA ALA A 298 -26.63 25.94 -6.98
C ALA A 298 -26.38 26.26 -8.47
N TYR A 299 -25.63 25.41 -9.16
CA TYR A 299 -25.36 25.59 -10.59
C TYR A 299 -26.64 25.51 -11.44
N LYS A 300 -27.54 24.59 -11.13
CA LYS A 300 -28.84 24.44 -11.79
C LYS A 300 -29.70 25.71 -11.61
N GLU A 301 -29.63 26.35 -10.45
CA GLU A 301 -30.42 27.54 -10.14
C GLU A 301 -29.76 28.85 -10.68
N LEU A 302 -28.44 28.99 -10.52
CA LEU A 302 -27.71 30.23 -10.72
C LEU A 302 -26.92 30.28 -12.04
N GLY A 303 -26.72 29.16 -12.72
CA GLY A 303 -25.85 29.02 -13.87
C GLY A 303 -24.36 29.07 -13.55
N THR A 304 -23.99 29.11 -12.26
CA THR A 304 -22.61 29.11 -11.76
C THR A 304 -22.50 28.38 -10.44
N TYR A 305 -21.33 27.82 -10.14
CA TYR A 305 -21.02 27.31 -8.81
C TYR A 305 -20.93 28.46 -7.80
N SER A 306 -21.29 28.18 -6.55
CA SER A 306 -21.43 29.18 -5.50
C SER A 306 -20.25 29.17 -4.54
N ALA A 307 -19.49 30.27 -4.49
CA ALA A 307 -18.46 30.46 -3.48
C ALA A 307 -19.03 30.72 -2.07
N ALA A 308 -20.35 30.93 -1.94
CA ALA A 308 -21.02 31.12 -0.65
C ALA A 308 -21.38 29.79 0.03
N LEU A 309 -21.32 28.65 -0.69
CA LEU A 309 -21.55 27.34 -0.08
C LEU A 309 -20.34 26.96 0.80
N ALA A 310 -20.61 26.67 2.08
CA ALA A 310 -19.57 26.31 3.02
C ALA A 310 -18.97 24.94 2.69
N ALA A 311 -17.65 24.86 2.58
CA ALA A 311 -16.95 23.60 2.44
C ALA A 311 -17.05 22.76 3.73
N PRO A 312 -17.08 21.43 3.65
CA PRO A 312 -17.08 20.55 4.81
C PRO A 312 -15.90 20.82 5.75
N ALA A 313 -16.09 20.54 7.04
CA ALA A 313 -15.02 20.68 8.04
C ALA A 313 -13.75 19.90 7.62
N GLY A 314 -12.59 20.54 7.76
CA GLY A 314 -11.30 19.95 7.36
C GLY A 314 -11.01 19.96 5.86
N THR A 315 -11.85 20.63 5.04
CA THR A 315 -11.63 20.79 3.60
C THR A 315 -11.52 22.25 3.19
N GLN A 316 -10.97 22.48 2.00
CA GLN A 316 -10.88 23.78 1.34
C GLN A 316 -11.44 23.67 -0.08
N ALA A 317 -12.22 24.65 -0.51
CA ALA A 317 -12.79 24.71 -1.84
C ALA A 317 -12.22 25.90 -2.61
N GLU A 318 -11.70 25.63 -3.81
CA GLU A 318 -11.42 26.66 -4.81
C GLU A 318 -12.60 26.66 -5.80
N VAL A 319 -13.41 27.70 -5.78
CA VAL A 319 -14.65 27.80 -6.58
C VAL A 319 -14.50 28.88 -7.65
N ARG A 320 -14.77 28.50 -8.90
CA ARG A 320 -14.90 29.38 -10.08
C ARG A 320 -16.29 29.23 -10.68
N PRO A 321 -16.74 30.13 -11.57
CA PRO A 321 -18.10 30.07 -12.11
C PRO A 321 -18.52 28.71 -12.67
N HIS A 322 -17.63 28.02 -13.39
CA HIS A 322 -17.93 26.75 -14.07
C HIS A 322 -17.03 25.58 -13.65
N HIS A 323 -16.27 25.74 -12.57
CA HIS A 323 -15.42 24.69 -12.04
C HIS A 323 -15.18 24.91 -10.55
N PHE A 324 -15.04 23.83 -9.79
CA PHE A 324 -14.48 23.88 -8.44
C PHE A 324 -13.58 22.67 -8.17
N LEU A 325 -12.67 22.85 -7.23
CA LEU A 325 -11.86 21.78 -6.64
C LEU A 325 -12.04 21.85 -5.11
N LEU A 326 -12.52 20.77 -4.52
CA LEU A 326 -12.60 20.59 -3.09
C LEU A 326 -11.49 19.64 -2.65
N GLN A 327 -10.74 19.98 -1.62
CA GLN A 327 -9.66 19.14 -1.12
C GLN A 327 -9.58 19.18 0.40
N GLY A 328 -9.18 18.04 0.99
CA GLY A 328 -8.98 17.91 2.44
C GLY A 328 -8.07 16.74 2.77
N THR A 329 -7.36 16.80 3.88
CA THR A 329 -6.51 15.70 4.35
C THR A 329 -7.26 14.90 5.39
N CYS A 330 -7.44 13.60 5.15
CA CYS A 330 -8.02 12.70 6.14
C CYS A 330 -7.07 12.57 7.34
N ALA A 331 -7.53 12.96 8.53
CA ALA A 331 -6.71 12.94 9.74
C ALA A 331 -6.28 11.51 10.15
N ARG A 332 -7.05 10.48 9.79
CA ARG A 332 -6.78 9.09 10.15
C ARG A 332 -5.74 8.44 9.21
N THR A 333 -5.77 8.75 7.93
CA THR A 333 -4.88 8.15 6.91
C THR A 333 -3.73 9.04 6.47
N GLY A 334 -3.83 10.36 6.71
CA GLY A 334 -2.90 11.36 6.18
C GLY A 334 -2.99 11.54 4.66
N ARG A 335 -3.94 10.90 3.97
CA ARG A 335 -4.12 11.04 2.51
C ARG A 335 -4.84 12.35 2.18
N LEU A 336 -4.42 12.98 1.10
CA LEU A 336 -5.14 14.09 0.49
C LEU A 336 -6.28 13.54 -0.36
N LEU A 337 -7.50 13.91 -0.02
CA LEU A 337 -8.70 13.63 -0.78
C LEU A 337 -9.04 14.87 -1.62
N GLN A 338 -9.36 14.64 -2.87
CA GLN A 338 -9.76 15.70 -3.81
C GLN A 338 -11.01 15.27 -4.55
N LEU A 339 -11.93 16.19 -4.73
CA LEU A 339 -13.16 16.03 -5.51
C LEU A 339 -13.35 17.25 -6.38
N ASP A 340 -13.48 17.05 -7.68
CA ASP A 340 -13.70 18.13 -8.62
C ASP A 340 -15.19 18.29 -9.01
N SER A 341 -15.49 19.33 -9.77
CA SER A 341 -16.83 19.61 -10.28
C SER A 341 -17.37 18.55 -11.25
N ASN A 342 -16.50 17.67 -11.78
CA ASN A 342 -16.90 16.53 -12.62
C ASN A 342 -17.20 15.26 -11.79
N GLY A 343 -17.21 15.38 -10.47
CA GLY A 343 -17.45 14.25 -9.58
C GLY A 343 -16.27 13.26 -9.51
N GLN A 344 -15.11 13.62 -10.06
CA GLN A 344 -13.92 12.80 -10.01
C GLN A 344 -13.31 12.87 -8.61
N PHE A 345 -13.32 11.75 -7.91
CA PHE A 345 -12.71 11.62 -6.61
C PHE A 345 -11.33 11.00 -6.72
N THR A 346 -10.37 11.55 -6.00
CA THR A 346 -9.03 10.97 -5.89
C THR A 346 -8.58 11.00 -4.43
N ALA A 347 -7.89 9.93 -4.01
CA ALA A 347 -7.27 9.85 -2.70
C ALA A 347 -5.80 9.47 -2.88
N ARG A 348 -4.92 10.41 -2.59
CA ARG A 348 -3.46 10.21 -2.74
C ARG A 348 -2.75 10.47 -1.43
N LYS A 349 -1.69 9.74 -1.17
CA LYS A 349 -0.79 10.16 -0.09
C LYS A 349 -0.30 11.55 -0.43
N VAL A 350 -0.48 12.50 0.50
CA VAL A 350 0.18 13.81 0.38
C VAL A 350 1.64 13.50 0.14
N ALA A 351 2.24 14.08 -0.89
CA ALA A 351 3.68 14.02 -1.05
C ALA A 351 4.26 14.50 0.29
N GLU A 352 4.77 13.55 1.08
CA GLU A 352 5.35 13.89 2.37
C GLU A 352 6.38 15.00 2.16
N PRO A 353 6.57 15.87 3.15
CA PRO A 353 7.57 16.90 3.07
C PRO A 353 8.90 16.27 2.64
N PHE A 354 9.73 17.05 2.00
CA PHE A 354 11.01 16.64 1.45
C PHE A 354 11.67 15.55 2.32
N PRO A 355 12.18 14.47 1.73
CA PRO A 355 12.69 13.32 2.48
C PRO A 355 13.69 13.76 3.55
N GLN A 356 13.70 13.07 4.69
CA GLN A 356 14.71 13.30 5.73
C GLN A 356 16.10 13.10 5.15
N VAL A 357 16.98 14.08 5.34
CA VAL A 357 18.36 14.03 4.86
C VAL A 357 19.26 13.52 5.99
N TYR A 358 19.85 12.35 5.77
CA TYR A 358 20.87 11.77 6.63
C TYR A 358 22.25 12.07 6.05
N LEU A 359 23.19 12.53 6.87
CA LEU A 359 24.57 12.78 6.46
C LEU A 359 25.51 11.96 7.33
N TRP A 360 26.33 11.10 6.70
CA TRP A 360 27.41 10.41 7.40
C TRP A 360 28.56 11.38 7.69
N VAL A 361 29.00 11.39 8.94
CA VAL A 361 30.01 12.30 9.48
C VAL A 361 31.08 11.51 10.22
N HIS A 362 32.32 11.61 9.77
CA HIS A 362 33.46 11.04 10.49
C HIS A 362 33.94 12.00 11.58
N GLY A 363 34.00 11.50 12.81
CA GLY A 363 34.43 12.30 13.98
C GLY A 363 35.88 12.80 13.87
N GLY A 364 36.75 11.96 13.33
CA GLY A 364 38.13 12.33 13.04
C GLY A 364 38.96 12.84 14.24
N GLU A 365 40.18 13.33 13.94
CA GLU A 365 41.12 13.87 14.95
C GLU A 365 40.70 15.26 15.46
N ASP A 366 39.90 16.00 14.68
CA ASP A 366 39.46 17.38 15.00
C ASP A 366 38.31 17.45 16.00
N THR A 367 37.87 16.36 16.59
CA THR A 367 36.66 16.30 17.45
C THR A 367 36.80 17.25 18.66
N GLY A 368 38.01 17.51 19.15
CA GLY A 368 38.27 18.46 20.21
C GLY A 368 38.07 19.93 19.82
N ASN A 369 37.99 20.25 18.53
CA ASN A 369 37.75 21.61 18.04
C ASN A 369 36.24 21.90 17.98
N THR A 370 35.67 22.24 19.13
CA THR A 370 34.22 22.47 19.29
C THR A 370 33.71 23.66 18.49
N GLU A 371 34.53 24.68 18.21
CA GLU A 371 34.16 25.84 17.40
C GLU A 371 33.99 25.44 15.94
N LEU A 372 34.93 24.65 15.38
CA LEU A 372 34.85 24.10 14.03
C LEU A 372 33.58 23.26 13.85
N TRP A 373 33.31 22.34 14.76
CA TRP A 373 32.16 21.45 14.70
C TRP A 373 30.84 22.19 14.90
N THR A 374 30.80 23.22 15.76
CA THR A 374 29.60 24.08 15.89
C THR A 374 29.25 24.73 14.56
N ARG A 375 30.26 25.28 13.85
CA ARG A 375 30.08 25.89 12.55
C ARG A 375 29.64 24.86 11.51
N ARG A 376 30.30 23.71 11.38
CA ARG A 376 29.93 22.63 10.43
C ARG A 376 28.50 22.16 10.63
N PHE A 377 28.07 21.89 11.85
CA PHE A 377 26.70 21.45 12.10
C PHE A 377 25.68 22.55 11.81
N ALA A 378 26.00 23.81 12.05
CA ALA A 378 25.11 24.91 11.63
C ALA A 378 25.00 25.01 10.10
N GLU A 379 26.09 24.80 9.36
CA GLU A 379 26.10 24.77 7.89
C GLU A 379 25.28 23.60 7.34
N TYR A 380 25.40 22.38 7.91
CA TYR A 380 24.62 21.22 7.51
C TYR A 380 23.11 21.41 7.79
N ALA A 381 22.75 21.92 8.97
CA ALA A 381 21.37 22.23 9.30
C ALA A 381 20.79 23.30 8.35
N ALA A 382 21.55 24.38 8.06
CA ALA A 382 21.15 25.41 7.10
C ALA A 382 21.05 24.89 5.67
N ALA A 383 21.78 23.85 5.30
CA ALA A 383 21.67 23.15 4.03
C ALA A 383 20.45 22.24 3.95
N GLY A 384 19.79 21.95 5.07
CA GLY A 384 18.59 21.10 5.10
C GLY A 384 18.86 19.66 5.50
N VAL A 385 20.05 19.34 6.05
CA VAL A 385 20.29 18.06 6.73
C VAL A 385 19.41 17.99 7.98
N ASP A 386 18.80 16.85 8.23
CA ASP A 386 17.94 16.61 9.40
C ASP A 386 18.66 15.77 10.47
N THR A 387 19.49 14.83 10.03
CA THR A 387 20.13 13.85 10.90
C THR A 387 21.60 13.67 10.49
N VAL A 388 22.49 13.72 11.45
CA VAL A 388 23.89 13.33 11.26
C VAL A 388 24.10 11.93 11.84
N VAL A 389 24.79 11.08 11.06
CA VAL A 389 25.19 9.73 11.44
C VAL A 389 26.68 9.78 11.76
N VAL A 390 27.02 9.81 13.05
CA VAL A 390 28.36 10.16 13.54
C VAL A 390 29.13 8.92 13.94
N ASP A 391 30.31 8.72 13.35
CA ASP A 391 31.23 7.67 13.74
C ASP A 391 32.28 8.21 14.73
N GLY A 392 32.92 7.29 15.43
CA GLY A 392 34.00 7.59 16.35
C GLY A 392 33.92 6.81 17.66
N SER A 393 34.87 7.12 18.58
CA SER A 393 34.81 6.60 19.95
C SER A 393 33.58 7.14 20.67
N VAL A 394 33.16 6.48 21.76
CA VAL A 394 32.05 6.94 22.61
C VAL A 394 32.27 8.38 23.09
N GLU A 395 33.51 8.74 23.38
CA GLU A 395 33.88 10.09 23.84
C GLU A 395 33.74 11.13 22.73
N GLN A 396 34.12 10.78 21.49
CA GLN A 396 33.91 11.64 20.31
C GLN A 396 32.43 11.88 20.06
N VAL A 397 31.60 10.80 20.05
CA VAL A 397 30.15 10.91 19.90
C VAL A 397 29.57 11.75 21.04
N ARG A 398 30.05 11.58 22.30
CA ARG A 398 29.62 12.38 23.46
C ARG A 398 29.93 13.86 23.28
N THR A 399 31.08 14.19 22.70
CA THR A 399 31.51 15.58 22.46
C THR A 399 30.68 16.22 21.34
N LEU A 400 30.45 15.50 20.24
CA LEU A 400 29.76 16.04 19.04
C LEU A 400 28.24 16.15 19.20
N THR A 401 27.62 15.23 19.93
CA THR A 401 26.15 15.17 20.05
C THR A 401 25.53 16.48 20.53
N PRO A 402 25.97 17.13 21.62
CA PRO A 402 25.36 18.39 22.06
C PRO A 402 25.58 19.54 21.07
N LEU A 403 26.67 19.53 20.29
CA LEU A 403 26.91 20.54 19.25
C LEU A 403 25.93 20.41 18.09
N ALA A 404 25.75 19.21 17.58
CA ALA A 404 24.78 18.91 16.51
C ALA A 404 23.32 19.20 16.97
N ARG A 405 22.98 18.81 18.19
CA ARG A 405 21.65 19.08 18.78
C ARG A 405 21.34 20.57 18.90
N ARG A 406 22.34 21.40 19.29
CA ARG A 406 22.17 22.86 19.32
C ARG A 406 21.93 23.46 17.93
N ALA A 407 22.48 22.85 16.89
CA ALA A 407 22.19 23.24 15.51
C ALA A 407 20.83 22.76 14.99
N GLY A 408 20.05 22.04 15.80
CA GLY A 408 18.74 21.50 15.41
C GLY A 408 18.78 20.13 14.74
N LEU A 409 19.96 19.50 14.64
CA LEU A 409 20.12 18.18 14.01
C LEU A 409 19.76 17.04 14.97
N GLN A 410 19.18 15.97 14.44
CA GLN A 410 19.14 14.68 15.12
C GLN A 410 20.51 14.01 15.01
N VAL A 411 20.87 13.19 16.02
CA VAL A 411 22.15 12.49 16.03
C VAL A 411 21.93 10.99 16.18
N VAL A 412 22.47 10.24 15.25
CA VAL A 412 22.50 8.77 15.25
C VAL A 412 23.98 8.36 15.37
N ALA A 413 24.30 7.54 16.36
CA ALA A 413 25.66 7.03 16.50
C ALA A 413 25.91 5.93 15.46
N TRP A 414 27.07 5.95 14.81
CA TRP A 414 27.46 4.97 13.79
C TRP A 414 28.38 3.90 14.42
N LEU A 415 27.85 2.70 14.56
CA LEU A 415 28.55 1.58 15.19
C LEU A 415 28.97 0.54 14.16
N TRP A 416 30.27 0.35 13.99
CA TRP A 416 30.80 -0.81 13.28
C TRP A 416 30.64 -2.06 14.13
N THR A 417 29.98 -3.08 13.60
CA THR A 417 29.58 -4.29 14.36
C THR A 417 30.51 -5.47 14.09
N MET A 418 30.21 -6.26 13.06
CA MET A 418 30.97 -7.49 12.78
C MET A 418 32.37 -7.23 12.23
N ASN A 419 32.70 -6.07 11.70
CA ASN A 419 34.05 -5.67 11.37
C ASN A 419 34.59 -4.74 12.45
N ARG A 420 35.60 -5.20 13.23
CA ARG A 420 36.11 -4.50 14.41
C ARG A 420 37.64 -4.33 14.36
N PRO A 421 38.15 -3.50 13.43
CA PRO A 421 39.59 -3.26 13.36
C PRO A 421 40.11 -2.59 14.65
N GLY A 422 41.22 -3.13 15.19
CA GLY A 422 41.87 -2.57 16.36
C GLY A 422 41.16 -2.77 17.70
N ASP A 423 40.17 -3.64 17.79
CA ASP A 423 39.48 -3.95 19.04
C ASP A 423 40.40 -4.75 19.97
N ALA A 424 40.96 -4.06 20.98
CA ALA A 424 42.00 -4.61 21.88
C ALA A 424 41.47 -5.78 22.74
N LEU A 425 40.16 -5.80 23.07
CA LEU A 425 39.58 -6.89 23.85
C LEU A 425 39.46 -8.14 23.01
N LEU A 426 38.85 -8.02 21.83
CA LEU A 426 38.62 -9.17 20.95
C LEU A 426 39.90 -9.73 20.33
N ALA A 427 40.94 -8.89 20.14
CA ALA A 427 42.23 -9.32 19.64
C ALA A 427 42.90 -10.42 20.52
N GLN A 428 42.50 -10.51 21.80
CA GLN A 428 43.01 -11.53 22.74
C GLN A 428 42.34 -12.89 22.53
N TYR A 429 41.25 -12.96 21.69
CA TYR A 429 40.44 -14.15 21.47
C TYR A 429 40.35 -14.50 19.99
N PRO A 430 41.39 -15.18 19.42
CA PRO A 430 41.38 -15.55 17.99
C PRO A 430 40.12 -16.33 17.52
N GLU A 431 39.50 -17.08 18.43
CA GLU A 431 38.30 -17.86 18.16
C GLU A 431 37.06 -16.98 17.90
N CYS A 432 37.13 -15.69 18.23
CA CYS A 432 36.06 -14.73 17.94
C CYS A 432 36.01 -14.28 16.48
N TYR A 433 37.05 -14.54 15.70
CA TYR A 433 37.16 -14.06 14.34
C TYR A 433 36.57 -15.03 13.32
N ALA A 434 36.06 -14.48 12.21
CA ALA A 434 35.54 -15.25 11.11
C ALA A 434 36.67 -16.00 10.38
N VAL A 435 36.39 -17.23 9.97
CA VAL A 435 37.34 -18.10 9.28
C VAL A 435 36.80 -18.45 7.90
N SER A 436 37.62 -18.35 6.87
CA SER A 436 37.20 -18.69 5.51
C SER A 436 37.03 -20.22 5.33
N ARG A 437 36.45 -20.62 4.22
CA ARG A 437 36.35 -22.03 3.81
C ARG A 437 37.71 -22.71 3.63
N GLU A 438 38.79 -21.93 3.38
CA GLU A 438 40.17 -22.41 3.32
C GLU A 438 40.89 -22.45 4.69
N GLY A 439 40.22 -22.06 5.77
CA GLY A 439 40.79 -22.02 7.10
C GLY A 439 41.56 -20.73 7.43
N LYS A 440 41.52 -19.70 6.57
CA LYS A 440 42.13 -18.38 6.81
C LYS A 440 41.32 -17.58 7.80
N SER A 441 41.95 -17.02 8.83
CA SER A 441 41.28 -16.27 9.89
C SER A 441 41.44 -14.76 9.72
N CYS A 442 40.34 -14.01 9.85
CA CYS A 442 40.37 -12.54 9.87
C CYS A 442 41.17 -11.97 11.06
N HIS A 443 41.55 -12.79 12.05
CA HIS A 443 42.50 -12.40 13.10
C HIS A 443 43.88 -12.17 12.55
N VAL A 444 44.35 -13.03 11.65
CA VAL A 444 45.69 -12.99 11.04
C VAL A 444 45.70 -12.00 9.88
N GLU A 445 46.56 -10.98 9.93
CA GLU A 445 46.55 -9.90 8.95
C GLU A 445 46.74 -10.38 7.50
N ALA A 446 47.64 -11.34 7.27
CA ALA A 446 47.91 -11.91 5.96
C ALA A 446 46.75 -12.73 5.39
N ASP A 447 45.78 -13.13 6.23
CA ASP A 447 44.63 -13.95 5.86
C ASP A 447 43.36 -13.11 5.63
N ARG A 448 43.40 -11.81 5.92
CA ARG A 448 42.23 -10.90 5.78
C ARG A 448 41.85 -10.74 4.32
N PRO A 449 40.56 -10.82 3.97
CA PRO A 449 40.15 -10.63 2.61
C PRO A 449 40.24 -9.15 2.21
N TYR A 450 40.68 -8.88 0.99
CA TYR A 450 40.72 -7.60 0.30
C TYR A 450 41.57 -6.48 0.93
N VAL A 451 41.36 -6.17 2.23
CA VAL A 451 41.99 -5.02 2.89
C VAL A 451 42.39 -5.33 4.34
N ALA A 452 43.46 -4.71 4.81
CA ALA A 452 44.03 -5.00 6.11
C ALA A 452 43.11 -4.70 7.30
N TYR A 453 42.13 -3.78 7.14
CA TYR A 453 41.19 -3.46 8.21
C TYR A 453 40.01 -4.41 8.30
N TYR A 454 39.87 -5.44 7.41
CA TYR A 454 38.80 -6.43 7.49
C TYR A 454 39.07 -7.46 8.58
N GLN A 455 38.70 -7.07 9.81
CA GLN A 455 38.82 -7.92 11.01
C GLN A 455 37.42 -8.41 11.43
N PHE A 456 36.82 -9.21 10.54
CA PHE A 456 35.44 -9.69 10.75
C PHE A 456 35.35 -10.73 11.84
N LEU A 457 34.27 -10.67 12.60
CA LEU A 457 33.96 -11.49 13.76
C LEU A 457 32.99 -12.64 13.38
N CYS A 458 32.97 -13.66 14.23
CA CYS A 458 32.04 -14.80 14.10
C CYS A 458 30.65 -14.42 14.67
N PRO A 459 29.55 -14.50 13.89
CA PRO A 459 28.19 -14.18 14.36
C PRO A 459 27.65 -15.16 15.41
N ASN A 460 28.24 -16.33 15.54
CA ASN A 460 27.83 -17.36 16.50
C ASN A 460 28.75 -17.43 17.75
N SER A 461 29.67 -16.48 17.94
CA SER A 461 30.47 -16.36 19.16
C SER A 461 29.68 -15.63 20.25
N PRO A 462 29.39 -16.26 21.42
CA PRO A 462 28.73 -15.56 22.54
C PRO A 462 29.53 -14.38 23.05
N LYS A 463 30.88 -14.45 23.06
CA LYS A 463 31.75 -13.33 23.47
C LYS A 463 31.58 -12.13 22.54
N VAL A 464 31.48 -12.37 21.22
CA VAL A 464 31.26 -11.31 20.23
C VAL A 464 29.92 -10.62 20.49
N LEU A 465 28.85 -11.40 20.65
CA LEU A 465 27.52 -10.84 20.89
C LEU A 465 27.49 -10.03 22.20
N GLN A 466 28.05 -10.56 23.29
CA GLN A 466 28.13 -9.84 24.56
C GLN A 466 28.90 -8.51 24.43
N HIS A 467 30.08 -8.52 23.80
CA HIS A 467 30.86 -7.33 23.56
C HIS A 467 30.10 -6.27 22.72
N LEU A 468 29.41 -6.69 21.66
CA LEU A 468 28.62 -5.76 20.85
C LEU A 468 27.44 -5.16 21.62
N LEU A 469 26.78 -5.92 22.49
CA LEU A 469 25.72 -5.42 23.36
C LEU A 469 26.27 -4.38 24.36
N GLU A 470 27.45 -4.63 24.95
CA GLU A 470 28.15 -3.65 25.84
C GLU A 470 28.47 -2.35 25.07
N ARG A 471 28.92 -2.45 23.82
CA ARG A 471 29.15 -1.27 22.96
C ARG A 471 27.88 -0.47 22.68
N VAL A 472 26.75 -1.17 22.48
CA VAL A 472 25.43 -0.51 22.36
C VAL A 472 25.10 0.24 23.65
N ASP A 473 25.28 -0.38 24.82
CA ASP A 473 24.99 0.25 26.11
C ASP A 473 25.85 1.51 26.35
N GLU A 474 27.15 1.45 26.04
CA GLU A 474 28.06 2.60 26.16
C GLU A 474 27.62 3.76 25.26
N LEU A 475 27.24 3.51 24.01
CA LEU A 475 26.76 4.54 23.13
C LEU A 475 25.38 5.07 23.57
N ALA A 476 24.48 4.18 23.99
CA ALA A 476 23.16 4.57 24.46
C ALA A 476 23.19 5.46 25.72
N ALA A 477 24.28 5.38 26.51
CA ALA A 477 24.50 6.25 27.64
C ALA A 477 24.94 7.70 27.25
N VAL A 478 25.11 7.99 25.94
CA VAL A 478 25.39 9.35 25.45
C VAL A 478 24.10 10.16 25.40
N PRO A 479 23.95 11.25 26.16
CA PRO A 479 22.71 12.02 26.17
C PRO A 479 22.41 12.69 24.83
N GLY A 480 21.16 12.64 24.38
CA GLY A 480 20.70 13.37 23.21
C GLY A 480 20.81 12.59 21.88
N LEU A 481 21.23 11.31 21.92
CA LEU A 481 21.12 10.43 20.74
C LEU A 481 19.68 10.16 20.38
N SER A 482 19.41 10.05 19.08
CA SER A 482 18.09 9.66 18.51
C SER A 482 18.06 8.19 18.08
N GLY A 483 19.23 7.57 17.93
CA GLY A 483 19.36 6.19 17.50
C GLY A 483 20.79 5.72 17.36
N ILE A 484 20.95 4.45 17.01
CA ILE A 484 22.24 3.83 16.68
C ILE A 484 22.09 3.16 15.31
N GLN A 485 22.99 3.47 14.38
CA GLN A 485 23.12 2.81 13.09
C GLN A 485 24.17 1.71 13.19
N LEU A 486 23.77 0.50 12.88
CA LEU A 486 24.65 -0.65 12.80
C LEU A 486 25.26 -0.72 11.40
N ASP A 487 26.58 -0.75 11.32
CA ASP A 487 27.30 -0.97 10.08
C ASP A 487 28.11 -2.25 10.14
N TYR A 488 28.54 -2.75 8.98
CA TYR A 488 29.19 -4.05 8.86
C TYR A 488 28.44 -5.20 9.55
N LEU A 489 27.13 -5.11 9.69
CA LEU A 489 26.29 -6.19 10.25
C LEU A 489 26.08 -7.26 9.18
N ARG A 490 27.19 -7.92 8.83
CA ARG A 490 27.31 -8.84 7.69
C ARG A 490 28.56 -9.70 7.82
N LEU A 491 28.73 -10.65 6.93
CA LEU A 491 30.01 -11.33 6.73
C LEU A 491 30.89 -10.59 5.70
N PRO A 492 32.20 -10.93 5.56
CA PRO A 492 33.02 -10.43 4.48
C PRO A 492 32.36 -10.60 3.13
N ASP A 493 32.78 -9.81 2.15
CA ASP A 493 32.26 -9.89 0.79
C ASP A 493 32.59 -11.27 0.19
N VAL A 494 31.56 -12.11 0.08
CA VAL A 494 31.64 -13.44 -0.55
C VAL A 494 31.80 -13.28 -2.07
N ILE A 495 31.13 -12.24 -2.59
CA ILE A 495 31.24 -11.77 -3.96
C ILE A 495 31.32 -10.23 -3.91
N LEU A 496 32.40 -9.67 -4.39
CA LEU A 496 32.55 -8.21 -4.51
C LEU A 496 31.55 -7.65 -5.54
N PRO A 497 31.00 -6.46 -5.31
CA PRO A 497 30.34 -5.70 -6.37
C PRO A 497 31.21 -5.56 -7.61
N ARG A 498 30.59 -5.68 -8.80
CA ARG A 498 31.31 -5.82 -10.07
C ARG A 498 32.25 -4.64 -10.37
N GLY A 499 31.90 -3.42 -9.98
CA GLY A 499 32.74 -2.25 -10.18
C GLY A 499 34.04 -2.25 -9.37
N LEU A 500 34.18 -3.15 -8.39
CA LEU A 500 35.37 -3.29 -7.57
C LEU A 500 36.33 -4.39 -8.05
N TRP A 501 35.93 -5.24 -9.01
CA TRP A 501 36.74 -6.39 -9.45
C TRP A 501 38.10 -6.00 -9.99
N GLU A 502 38.14 -4.97 -10.83
CA GLU A 502 39.40 -4.48 -11.41
C GLU A 502 40.35 -3.97 -10.34
N LYS A 503 39.86 -3.21 -9.37
CA LYS A 503 40.63 -2.66 -8.25
C LYS A 503 41.36 -3.73 -7.46
N TYR A 504 40.76 -4.92 -7.32
CA TYR A 504 41.34 -6.03 -6.55
C TYR A 504 41.93 -7.14 -7.44
N GLY A 505 41.93 -6.98 -8.76
CA GLY A 505 42.42 -7.97 -9.69
C GLY A 505 41.66 -9.30 -9.64
N LEU A 506 40.37 -9.28 -9.32
CA LEU A 506 39.55 -10.46 -9.11
C LEU A 506 38.42 -10.55 -10.14
N VAL A 507 38.04 -11.77 -10.48
CA VAL A 507 36.78 -12.08 -11.19
C VAL A 507 35.96 -12.99 -10.28
N MET A 508 34.82 -12.49 -9.79
CA MET A 508 34.00 -13.17 -8.78
C MET A 508 32.61 -13.52 -9.35
N ASP A 509 32.61 -14.33 -10.41
CA ASP A 509 31.38 -14.86 -11.02
C ASP A 509 30.71 -15.96 -10.16
N ARG A 510 31.43 -16.47 -9.17
CA ARG A 510 31.02 -17.49 -8.20
C ARG A 510 31.64 -17.25 -6.82
N GLU A 511 31.16 -17.98 -5.81
CA GLU A 511 31.72 -17.95 -4.46
C GLU A 511 33.09 -18.63 -4.44
N LEU A 512 34.16 -17.86 -4.16
CA LEU A 512 35.50 -18.39 -4.05
C LEU A 512 35.81 -18.80 -2.60
N PRO A 513 36.40 -19.98 -2.35
CA PRO A 513 36.63 -20.50 -1.00
C PRO A 513 37.42 -19.55 -0.07
N ALA A 514 38.38 -18.80 -0.62
CA ALA A 514 39.20 -17.85 0.13
C ALA A 514 38.39 -16.67 0.71
N TYR A 515 37.24 -16.36 0.11
CA TYR A 515 36.39 -15.21 0.47
C TYR A 515 35.04 -15.62 1.07
N ASP A 516 34.78 -16.93 1.17
CA ASP A 516 33.54 -17.45 1.75
C ASP A 516 33.70 -17.72 3.25
N PHE A 517 33.02 -16.93 4.10
CA PHE A 517 33.06 -16.95 5.57
C PHE A 517 31.65 -17.25 6.13
N CYS A 518 31.41 -17.67 7.37
CA CYS A 518 32.31 -18.11 8.42
C CYS A 518 32.26 -19.62 8.56
N TYR A 519 33.42 -20.28 8.53
CA TYR A 519 33.57 -21.74 8.68
C TYR A 519 34.32 -22.11 9.97
N CYS A 520 34.35 -21.21 10.97
CA CYS A 520 34.94 -21.48 12.27
C CYS A 520 34.22 -22.61 13.02
N GLU A 521 34.90 -23.20 14.01
CA GLU A 521 34.36 -24.33 14.76
C GLU A 521 33.03 -24.00 15.47
N ALA A 522 32.85 -22.78 16.00
CA ALA A 522 31.61 -22.34 16.62
C ALA A 522 30.41 -22.42 15.63
N CYS A 523 30.58 -21.95 14.38
CA CYS A 523 29.56 -22.03 13.35
C CYS A 523 29.29 -23.47 12.93
N ARG A 524 30.31 -24.28 12.72
CA ARG A 524 30.16 -25.69 12.29
C ARG A 524 29.51 -26.55 13.38
N ALA A 525 29.92 -26.37 14.65
CA ALA A 525 29.36 -27.09 15.78
C ALA A 525 27.87 -26.77 15.96
N LYS A 526 27.50 -25.49 15.87
CA LYS A 526 26.10 -25.07 15.94
C LYS A 526 25.27 -25.63 14.78
N PHE A 527 25.81 -25.56 13.56
CA PHE A 527 25.14 -26.12 12.38
C PHE A 527 24.93 -27.64 12.51
N ARG A 528 25.96 -28.39 12.99
CA ARG A 528 25.82 -29.83 13.24
C ARG A 528 24.75 -30.13 14.28
N ALA A 529 24.65 -29.33 15.33
CA ALA A 529 23.63 -29.48 16.34
C ALA A 529 22.21 -29.24 15.79
N GLU A 530 22.05 -28.26 14.89
CA GLU A 530 20.74 -27.92 14.30
C GLU A 530 20.34 -28.86 13.16
N GLN A 531 21.29 -29.32 12.33
CA GLN A 531 21.01 -30.06 11.09
C GLN A 531 21.34 -31.58 11.17
N GLY A 532 21.97 -32.02 12.26
CA GLY A 532 22.41 -33.42 12.41
C GLY A 532 23.54 -33.85 11.47
N ARG A 533 24.16 -32.90 10.74
CA ARG A 533 25.24 -33.13 9.78
C ARG A 533 26.21 -31.95 9.69
N ASP A 534 27.39 -32.18 9.17
CA ASP A 534 28.32 -31.08 8.85
C ASP A 534 28.03 -30.47 7.47
N VAL A 535 28.70 -29.38 7.16
CA VAL A 535 28.67 -28.69 5.85
C VAL A 535 29.09 -29.67 4.75
N GLN A 536 28.37 -29.65 3.63
CA GLN A 536 28.71 -30.48 2.48
C GLN A 536 30.06 -30.08 1.86
N GLN A 537 30.70 -31.02 1.15
CA GLN A 537 31.95 -30.76 0.49
C GLN A 537 31.86 -29.61 -0.55
N GLU A 538 30.73 -29.55 -1.27
CA GLU A 538 30.37 -28.42 -2.17
C GLU A 538 29.53 -27.41 -1.39
N ALA A 539 30.16 -26.67 -0.49
CA ALA A 539 29.48 -25.75 0.44
C ALA A 539 28.69 -24.63 -0.24
N ASP A 540 29.06 -24.21 -1.42
CA ASP A 540 28.33 -23.26 -2.27
C ASP A 540 26.99 -23.81 -2.78
N LYS A 541 26.82 -25.13 -2.84
CA LYS A 541 25.57 -25.81 -3.16
C LYS A 541 24.76 -26.20 -1.93
N ASP A 542 25.33 -26.10 -0.72
CA ASP A 542 24.63 -26.41 0.53
C ASP A 542 23.69 -25.25 0.93
N THR A 543 22.43 -25.36 0.50
CA THR A 543 21.39 -24.35 0.80
C THR A 543 21.12 -24.21 2.29
N ALA A 544 21.18 -25.30 3.07
CA ALA A 544 20.99 -25.27 4.53
C ALA A 544 22.14 -24.51 5.21
N TRP A 545 23.39 -24.68 4.73
CA TRP A 545 24.52 -23.92 5.25
C TRP A 545 24.41 -22.42 4.91
N ARG A 546 23.96 -22.08 3.72
CA ARG A 546 23.71 -20.68 3.34
C ARG A 546 22.64 -20.06 4.23
N GLU A 547 21.52 -20.75 4.40
CA GLU A 547 20.42 -20.32 5.24
C GLU A 547 20.85 -20.13 6.70
N PHE A 548 21.58 -21.08 7.25
CA PHE A 548 22.15 -20.97 8.59
C PHE A 548 23.00 -19.71 8.78
N ARG A 549 23.83 -19.33 7.81
CA ARG A 549 24.66 -18.12 7.90
C ARG A 549 23.83 -16.85 7.80
N LEU A 550 22.83 -16.81 6.92
CA LEU A 550 21.86 -15.69 6.85
C LEU A 550 21.14 -15.50 8.18
N GLN A 551 20.65 -16.60 8.75
CA GLN A 551 19.98 -16.57 10.05
C GLN A 551 20.92 -16.19 11.20
N SER A 552 22.19 -16.60 11.15
CA SER A 552 23.19 -16.24 12.16
C SER A 552 23.39 -14.73 12.22
N VAL A 553 23.50 -14.05 11.07
CA VAL A 553 23.62 -12.59 11.02
C VAL A 553 22.31 -11.93 11.48
N ALA A 554 21.16 -12.46 11.08
CA ALA A 554 19.84 -11.94 11.50
C ALA A 554 19.64 -12.05 13.02
N ASN A 555 20.15 -13.11 13.67
CA ASN A 555 20.08 -13.27 15.12
C ASN A 555 20.90 -12.19 15.87
N VAL A 556 22.09 -11.84 15.36
CA VAL A 556 22.87 -10.73 15.91
C VAL A 556 22.12 -9.41 15.71
N ALA A 557 21.54 -9.19 14.52
CA ALA A 557 20.71 -8.00 14.24
C ALA A 557 19.54 -7.88 15.24
N ALA A 558 18.83 -8.97 15.48
CA ALA A 558 17.69 -8.98 16.40
C ALA A 558 18.10 -8.65 17.83
N ALA A 559 19.21 -9.21 18.31
CA ALA A 559 19.74 -8.92 19.65
C ALA A 559 20.15 -7.46 19.81
N LEU A 560 20.92 -6.91 18.85
CA LEU A 560 21.38 -5.53 18.89
C LEU A 560 20.21 -4.53 18.76
N CYS A 561 19.29 -4.74 17.82
CA CYS A 561 18.11 -3.89 17.66
C CYS A 561 17.23 -3.90 18.93
N GLY A 562 17.02 -5.08 19.53
CA GLY A 562 16.30 -5.21 20.79
C GLY A 562 16.95 -4.41 21.92
N ARG A 563 18.29 -4.48 22.02
CA ARG A 563 19.06 -3.72 23.03
C ARG A 563 18.98 -2.23 22.79
N ILE A 564 19.13 -1.76 21.57
CA ILE A 564 19.01 -0.34 21.21
C ILE A 564 17.63 0.19 21.62
N ARG A 565 16.57 -0.53 21.30
CA ARG A 565 15.19 -0.13 21.65
C ARG A 565 14.93 -0.15 23.15
N SER A 566 15.56 -1.05 23.91
CA SER A 566 15.43 -1.05 25.39
C SER A 566 15.94 0.23 26.05
N HIS A 567 16.79 0.98 25.36
CA HIS A 567 17.24 2.32 25.76
C HIS A 567 16.37 3.46 25.19
N GLY A 568 15.24 3.17 24.52
CA GLY A 568 14.39 4.19 23.90
C GLY A 568 14.96 4.80 22.61
N LEU A 569 15.96 4.18 22.01
CA LEU A 569 16.64 4.63 20.80
C LEU A 569 16.14 3.88 19.55
N ARG A 570 16.21 4.53 18.38
CA ARG A 570 15.89 3.90 17.10
C ARG A 570 17.08 3.05 16.60
N ALA A 571 16.78 1.84 16.12
CA ALA A 571 17.75 0.94 15.50
C ALA A 571 17.75 1.09 13.98
N ALA A 572 18.90 1.46 13.42
CA ALA A 572 19.11 1.55 11.97
C ALA A 572 20.22 0.62 11.51
N CYS A 573 20.33 0.38 10.21
CA CYS A 573 21.45 -0.36 9.64
C CYS A 573 21.86 0.21 8.28
N ALA A 574 23.17 0.34 8.07
CA ALA A 574 23.75 0.47 6.74
C ALA A 574 23.73 -0.91 6.07
N VAL A 575 23.09 -1.01 4.92
CA VAL A 575 22.85 -2.29 4.25
C VAL A 575 23.23 -2.22 2.77
N PHE A 576 23.52 -3.37 2.17
CA PHE A 576 23.67 -3.46 0.72
C PHE A 576 22.31 -3.23 0.02
N PRO A 577 22.26 -2.90 -1.27
CA PRO A 577 21.11 -2.26 -1.92
C PRO A 577 19.76 -2.93 -1.72
N THR A 578 19.66 -4.24 -1.91
CA THR A 578 18.43 -4.97 -1.63
C THR A 578 18.69 -6.16 -0.71
N PRO A 579 17.69 -6.65 0.05
CA PRO A 579 17.85 -7.86 0.86
C PRO A 579 18.42 -9.05 0.08
N GLN A 580 17.93 -9.26 -1.14
CA GLN A 580 18.39 -10.35 -2.00
C GLN A 580 19.84 -10.17 -2.45
N VAL A 581 20.22 -8.98 -2.91
CA VAL A 581 21.59 -8.65 -3.29
C VAL A 581 22.52 -8.78 -2.10
N ALA A 582 22.16 -8.21 -0.95
CA ALA A 582 22.92 -8.27 0.29
C ALA A 582 23.09 -9.71 0.80
N GLY A 583 22.03 -10.51 0.77
CA GLY A 583 22.06 -11.93 1.15
C GLY A 583 23.03 -12.74 0.30
N ARG A 584 23.09 -12.46 -1.00
CA ARG A 584 24.00 -13.11 -1.94
C ARG A 584 25.45 -12.65 -1.75
N LEU A 585 25.70 -11.34 -1.71
CA LEU A 585 27.05 -10.79 -1.75
C LEU A 585 27.76 -10.85 -0.39
N VAL A 586 27.03 -10.65 0.73
CA VAL A 586 27.62 -10.44 2.06
C VAL A 586 26.88 -11.16 3.19
N ARG A 587 25.96 -12.07 2.87
CA ARG A 587 25.11 -12.78 3.84
C ARG A 587 24.28 -11.85 4.75
N GLN A 588 23.85 -10.71 4.22
CA GLN A 588 23.09 -9.69 4.93
C GLN A 588 21.64 -9.63 4.38
N GLU A 589 20.83 -10.66 4.60
CA GLU A 589 19.40 -10.62 4.21
C GLU A 589 18.60 -9.75 5.18
N TRP A 590 18.75 -8.45 5.06
CA TRP A 590 18.24 -7.47 6.00
C TRP A 590 16.70 -7.32 6.01
N SER A 591 15.97 -7.97 5.11
CA SER A 591 14.53 -8.18 5.26
C SER A 591 14.17 -8.92 6.54
N ARG A 592 15.10 -9.68 7.14
CA ARG A 592 14.92 -10.38 8.43
C ARG A 592 15.23 -9.49 9.64
N PHE A 593 15.80 -8.30 9.44
CA PHE A 593 16.24 -7.46 10.54
C PHE A 593 15.07 -6.64 11.09
N PRO A 594 14.89 -6.57 12.41
CA PRO A 594 13.85 -5.74 13.03
C PRO A 594 14.34 -4.29 13.14
N LEU A 595 14.43 -3.57 12.00
CA LEU A 595 14.90 -2.19 11.94
C LEU A 595 13.77 -1.18 12.16
N ASP A 596 14.09 0.03 12.57
CA ASP A 596 13.21 1.19 12.56
C ASP A 596 13.37 2.01 11.27
N PHE A 597 14.54 1.93 10.62
CA PHE A 597 14.81 2.42 9.28
C PHE A 597 16.11 1.80 8.75
N ALA A 598 16.27 1.77 7.43
CA ALA A 598 17.49 1.28 6.78
C ALA A 598 18.08 2.34 5.85
N LEU A 599 19.40 2.30 5.72
CA LEU A 599 20.18 3.13 4.81
C LEU A 599 20.89 2.21 3.80
N PRO A 600 20.22 1.81 2.72
CA PRO A 600 20.85 1.04 1.66
C PRO A 600 21.98 1.82 1.00
N MET A 601 23.17 1.22 0.88
CA MET A 601 24.33 1.80 0.22
C MET A 601 24.21 1.64 -1.31
N ASP A 602 23.33 2.43 -1.92
CA ASP A 602 23.01 2.38 -3.35
C ASP A 602 24.08 3.10 -4.19
N TYR A 603 25.35 2.75 -3.96
CA TYR A 603 26.52 3.33 -4.61
C TYR A 603 26.68 2.73 -6.02
N HIS A 604 25.98 3.27 -7.00
CA HIS A 604 25.84 2.71 -8.35
C HIS A 604 27.19 2.39 -9.04
N SER A 605 28.21 3.23 -8.83
CA SER A 605 29.56 3.02 -9.39
C SER A 605 30.22 1.72 -8.90
N PHE A 606 29.96 1.34 -7.64
CA PHE A 606 30.50 0.10 -7.06
C PHE A 606 29.94 -1.15 -7.76
N TYR A 607 28.75 -1.03 -8.36
CA TYR A 607 28.09 -2.09 -9.12
C TYR A 607 28.32 -2.01 -10.63
N ASN A 608 29.10 -1.02 -11.10
CA ASN A 608 29.29 -0.68 -12.53
C ASN A 608 27.96 -0.38 -13.24
N GLU A 609 27.11 0.40 -12.58
CA GLU A 609 25.76 0.75 -13.01
C GLU A 609 25.61 2.26 -13.22
N GLN A 610 24.56 2.67 -13.94
CA GLN A 610 24.22 4.08 -14.15
C GLN A 610 23.42 4.64 -12.94
N PRO A 611 23.40 5.96 -12.72
CA PRO A 611 22.70 6.56 -11.57
C PRO A 611 21.23 6.12 -11.40
N ASP A 612 20.49 5.91 -12.48
CA ASP A 612 19.09 5.48 -12.43
C ASP A 612 18.89 4.06 -11.85
N TRP A 613 19.97 3.29 -11.74
CA TRP A 613 19.96 2.01 -11.01
C TRP A 613 19.51 2.16 -9.56
N VAL A 614 19.83 3.29 -8.90
CA VAL A 614 19.39 3.59 -7.53
C VAL A 614 17.87 3.49 -7.39
N LEU A 615 17.11 4.03 -8.36
CA LEU A 615 15.64 3.97 -8.34
C LEU A 615 15.10 2.53 -8.42
N ARG A 616 15.73 1.72 -9.25
CA ARG A 616 15.38 0.29 -9.36
C ARG A 616 15.64 -0.44 -8.05
N MET A 617 16.81 -0.23 -7.44
CA MET A 617 17.16 -0.86 -6.16
C MET A 617 16.21 -0.46 -5.04
N VAL A 618 15.87 0.82 -4.96
CA VAL A 618 14.88 1.31 -3.98
C VAL A 618 13.52 0.63 -4.18
N GLY A 619 13.02 0.55 -5.41
CA GLY A 619 11.75 -0.11 -5.72
C GLY A 619 11.74 -1.59 -5.32
N GLU A 620 12.80 -2.34 -5.72
CA GLU A 620 12.97 -3.73 -5.35
C GLU A 620 13.10 -3.93 -3.84
N ALA A 621 13.86 -3.07 -3.15
CA ALA A 621 14.04 -3.14 -1.71
C ALA A 621 12.72 -2.89 -0.96
N GLN A 622 11.93 -1.87 -1.37
CA GLN A 622 10.62 -1.58 -0.79
C GLN A 622 9.68 -2.78 -0.88
N GLN A 623 9.63 -3.45 -2.04
CA GLN A 623 8.85 -4.67 -2.22
C GLN A 623 9.33 -5.80 -1.30
N GLN A 624 10.65 -6.06 -1.25
CA GLN A 624 11.22 -7.14 -0.44
C GLN A 624 11.05 -6.96 1.07
N VAL A 625 11.01 -5.72 1.56
CA VAL A 625 10.73 -5.44 2.98
C VAL A 625 9.24 -5.20 3.27
N GLN A 626 8.37 -5.25 2.26
CA GLN A 626 6.92 -5.04 2.41
C GLN A 626 6.59 -3.74 3.16
N GLN A 627 7.35 -2.68 2.91
CA GLN A 627 7.21 -1.37 3.57
C GLN A 627 7.21 -1.38 5.11
N ARG A 628 7.73 -2.42 5.76
CA ARG A 628 7.74 -2.54 7.23
C ARG A 628 8.48 -1.42 7.95
N PHE A 629 9.44 -0.79 7.29
CA PHE A 629 10.18 0.35 7.79
C PHE A 629 10.67 1.24 6.63
N PRO A 630 10.88 2.56 6.87
CA PRO A 630 11.34 3.48 5.84
C PRO A 630 12.77 3.19 5.38
N LEU A 631 13.01 3.46 4.10
CA LEU A 631 14.33 3.38 3.48
C LEU A 631 14.85 4.79 3.22
N ALA A 632 16.14 4.99 3.45
CA ALA A 632 16.89 6.19 3.08
C ALA A 632 18.09 5.76 2.21
N PRO A 633 17.91 5.63 0.86
CA PRO A 633 18.98 5.22 -0.04
C PRO A 633 20.19 6.12 0.11
N GLY A 634 21.36 5.53 0.32
CA GLY A 634 22.65 6.21 0.43
C GLY A 634 23.17 6.55 -0.96
N LEU A 635 23.50 7.80 -1.15
CA LEU A 635 24.12 8.32 -2.36
C LEU A 635 25.61 8.54 -2.13
N HIS A 636 26.46 8.03 -3.02
CA HIS A 636 27.89 8.22 -2.96
C HIS A 636 28.26 9.54 -3.63
N LEU A 637 28.50 10.57 -2.82
CA LEU A 637 28.73 11.93 -3.31
C LEU A 637 29.94 12.09 -4.24
N PRO A 638 31.06 11.33 -4.08
CA PRO A 638 32.15 11.39 -5.04
C PRO A 638 31.78 11.05 -6.49
N ASP A 639 30.66 10.34 -6.70
CA ASP A 639 30.18 9.96 -8.04
C ASP A 639 29.23 11.00 -8.64
N MET A 640 28.99 12.12 -7.96
CA MET A 640 27.95 13.09 -8.29
C MET A 640 28.48 14.52 -8.29
N ASP A 641 27.95 15.33 -9.15
CA ASP A 641 28.00 16.80 -9.05
C ASP A 641 26.65 17.35 -8.50
N ALA A 642 26.57 18.64 -8.32
CA ALA A 642 25.39 19.29 -7.75
C ALA A 642 24.12 19.10 -8.60
N GLU A 643 24.24 19.07 -9.92
CA GLU A 643 23.08 18.91 -10.81
C GLU A 643 22.59 17.46 -10.88
N SER A 644 23.48 16.48 -10.90
CA SER A 644 23.14 15.07 -10.80
C SER A 644 22.53 14.73 -9.44
N LEU A 645 23.02 15.33 -8.35
CA LEU A 645 22.39 15.23 -7.03
C LEU A 645 20.96 15.81 -7.06
N ARG A 646 20.76 17.00 -7.65
CA ARG A 646 19.44 17.61 -7.82
C ARG A 646 18.47 16.69 -8.57
N ALA A 647 18.93 16.16 -9.69
CA ALA A 647 18.13 15.26 -10.53
C ALA A 647 17.73 13.99 -9.77
N MET A 648 18.67 13.38 -9.02
CA MET A 648 18.43 12.18 -8.23
C MET A 648 17.44 12.45 -7.09
N ILE A 649 17.60 13.55 -6.34
CA ILE A 649 16.66 13.96 -5.29
C ILE A 649 15.22 14.06 -5.82
N ARG A 650 15.04 14.72 -6.99
CA ARG A 650 13.71 14.85 -7.61
C ARG A 650 13.11 13.49 -8.02
N LYS A 651 13.93 12.61 -8.58
CA LYS A 651 13.51 11.25 -8.98
C LYS A 651 13.11 10.41 -7.75
N LEU A 652 13.91 10.41 -6.69
CA LEU A 652 13.63 9.71 -5.44
C LEU A 652 12.37 10.24 -4.76
N ARG A 653 12.19 11.57 -4.75
CA ARG A 653 10.97 12.19 -4.25
C ARG A 653 9.73 11.78 -5.06
N ALA A 654 9.82 11.79 -6.39
CA ALA A 654 8.74 11.32 -7.25
C ALA A 654 8.40 9.82 -7.04
N ALA A 655 9.40 9.02 -6.64
CA ALA A 655 9.22 7.61 -6.26
C ALA A 655 8.70 7.42 -4.82
N GLY A 656 8.34 8.49 -4.09
CA GLY A 656 7.77 8.43 -2.75
C GLY A 656 8.75 8.03 -1.65
N VAL A 657 10.06 8.23 -1.87
CA VAL A 657 11.12 7.89 -0.90
C VAL A 657 11.10 8.88 0.26
N LYS A 658 11.09 8.36 1.49
CA LYS A 658 10.93 9.15 2.73
C LYS A 658 12.22 9.73 3.30
N GLY A 659 13.36 9.23 2.88
CA GLY A 659 14.67 9.67 3.35
C GLY A 659 15.74 9.51 2.27
N ILE A 660 16.83 10.28 2.36
CA ILE A 660 18.05 10.10 1.57
C ILE A 660 19.27 10.14 2.49
N GLY A 661 20.23 9.28 2.23
CA GLY A 661 21.52 9.27 2.90
C GLY A 661 22.61 9.85 2.01
N LEU A 662 23.47 10.68 2.55
CA LEU A 662 24.59 11.31 1.83
C LEU A 662 25.92 10.82 2.39
N PHE A 663 26.69 10.09 1.61
CA PHE A 663 27.99 9.56 2.00
C PHE A 663 29.11 10.27 1.24
N SER A 664 29.88 11.16 1.86
CA SER A 664 29.90 11.56 3.26
C SER A 664 30.16 13.08 3.39
N SER A 665 30.26 13.58 4.62
CA SER A 665 30.48 15.01 4.91
C SER A 665 31.75 15.57 4.29
N GLU A 666 32.79 14.76 4.12
CA GLU A 666 34.07 15.18 3.51
C GLU A 666 33.93 15.55 2.03
N THR A 667 32.94 15.02 1.35
CA THR A 667 32.72 15.23 -0.09
C THR A 667 31.48 16.07 -0.39
N LEU A 668 30.76 16.53 0.64
CA LEU A 668 29.60 17.41 0.51
C LEU A 668 30.06 18.85 0.21
N THR A 669 29.94 19.25 -1.05
CA THR A 669 30.39 20.58 -1.53
C THR A 669 29.38 21.68 -1.18
N ALA A 670 29.82 22.94 -1.25
CA ALA A 670 28.95 24.13 -1.07
C ALA A 670 27.82 24.18 -2.09
N ASP A 671 28.07 23.76 -3.34
CA ASP A 671 27.05 23.71 -4.40
C ASP A 671 26.01 22.62 -4.14
N MET A 672 26.41 21.45 -3.63
CA MET A 672 25.49 20.39 -3.19
C MET A 672 24.63 20.86 -2.01
N MET A 673 25.22 21.55 -1.03
CA MET A 673 24.48 22.13 0.10
C MET A 673 23.45 23.17 -0.37
N ARG A 674 23.77 23.97 -1.38
CA ARG A 674 22.81 24.89 -1.99
C ARG A 674 21.65 24.14 -2.64
N VAL A 675 21.92 23.06 -3.39
CA VAL A 675 20.89 22.20 -4.01
C VAL A 675 19.95 21.62 -2.95
N LEU A 676 20.46 21.07 -1.86
CA LEU A 676 19.64 20.52 -0.78
C LEU A 676 18.68 21.58 -0.22
N ARG A 677 19.19 22.79 0.05
CA ARG A 677 18.40 23.91 0.57
C ARG A 677 17.28 24.31 -0.39
N GLU A 678 17.60 24.45 -1.68
CA GLU A 678 16.64 24.83 -2.72
C GLU A 678 15.54 23.78 -2.90
N GLU A 679 15.89 22.51 -2.95
CA GLU A 679 14.92 21.43 -3.13
C GLU A 679 14.05 21.22 -1.88
N LYS A 680 14.61 21.46 -0.68
CA LYS A 680 13.82 21.42 0.57
C LYS A 680 12.86 22.62 0.68
N GLY A 681 13.31 23.82 0.28
CA GLY A 681 12.46 25.02 0.25
C GLY A 681 11.27 24.90 -0.70
N ARG A 682 11.45 24.27 -1.86
CA ARG A 682 10.36 24.00 -2.83
C ARG A 682 9.34 22.99 -2.29
N GLY A 683 9.71 22.13 -1.38
CA GLY A 683 8.80 21.16 -0.74
C GLY A 683 7.78 21.79 0.20
N ASN A 684 8.04 22.99 0.68
CA ASN A 684 7.17 23.74 1.59
C ASN A 684 6.23 24.74 0.87
N LEU A 685 6.31 24.84 -0.47
CA LEU A 685 5.55 25.80 -1.29
C LEU A 685 4.52 25.15 -2.23
N ASN A 686 4.39 23.80 -2.23
CA ASN A 686 3.41 23.08 -3.08
C ASN A 686 2.38 22.31 -2.23
#